data_656edbecbb9d3c66acb02eeb8dedb0b6
#
_entry.id   656edbecbb9d3c66acb02eeb8dedb0b6
#
_cell.length_a   1.000
_cell.length_b   1.000
_cell.length_c   1.000
_cell.angle_alpha   90.00
_cell.angle_beta   90.00
_cell.angle_gamma   90.00
#
_symmetry.space_group_name_H-M   'P 1'
#
loop_
_entity.id
_entity.type
_entity.pdbx_description
1 polymer ?
#
loop_
_entity_poly.entity_id
_entity_poly.type
_entity_poly.pdbx_seq_one_letter_code
_entity_poly.pdbx_strand_id
1 'polypeptide(L)'
;MPFPIAALIIAGISFLGQSLLAPKPKFSKPKESGLNDFDVTTADEKRPIAYIAGNVKVAPNITWFGDLINTAITKHVATSPLSGTRQTLGYRYNLGWEAGLCFGPQVKCKRITYDDKDIFNGALLGIPATTTILQENLFGGEGEEGEGGINWVLDFYSGDGAQPVNAYMQSRVTPYAAHNNVCYVVSRGPSSGVIRDGSGKYLSGTGYIGKALQMRELAFFLERLPSTVNPPKAIIGSDVNPVEVLYELFTSKLFGGKIASSRLKTDSWLAASNILHTEGFGISVNWNNPGGVEEMIQQIVDTIDGAIFMDYSTGLIDIKLVRNDYDAGTLRVFDRSNSVFESFSRGSWEETINQLDYEFISRADDYKSMPDGQHDLANFNIRGVVESGNKDYKFIYERALASKCALRDLRILALPLAKGRLITNRTGSLVYPSEPIKINWPEYGLDNKIFRVAKCNYGSLKDGRVTFDVIEDVFSFGALAYNVVGGSGWTAPTTTPTSATLEKVFEQPYFFHKTDENRPVSLVASPGGGQLNHDVYASTDGGVNYTLLQSEALFVPVGQLLSNYPATTDYFDAMGFELSDVSLLSSVVDVAVNDIKNGDGLLWFEDTNEIAAFEDISYNAITGRYQIARVWRGVLDTLPQAHLTGERVWFISLGGALPNQAYADSLAIKLKHPTRSVTGVLDLGAATARDLTFNQNRSERPYPPADFQINGSANPSGVAGDLNLTWKHRDRTQQPEVIQQTVASVGPETSVTYTLRFYNAANSLLRTVTGLTGTTYQYSAAQEYIDNSNATNSSLRIELEAVRGSFVSLHKWNKTISRLGLGYSIAYDQDYF
;
A
#
# COMPACT_ATOMS: atom_id res chain seq x y z
N MET A 1 -18.44 65.19 36.50
CA MET A 1 -19.84 64.77 36.49
C MET A 1 -19.88 63.27 36.73
N PRO A 2 -20.53 62.78 37.79
CA PRO A 2 -20.63 61.38 38.07
C PRO A 2 -21.69 60.74 37.15
N PHE A 3 -21.33 59.77 36.38
CA PHE A 3 -22.27 58.89 35.66
C PHE A 3 -23.17 58.13 36.69
N PRO A 4 -24.48 58.12 36.49
CA PRO A 4 -25.36 57.45 37.45
C PRO A 4 -25.24 55.91 37.35
N ILE A 5 -24.75 55.30 38.40
CA ILE A 5 -24.65 53.84 38.57
C ILE A 5 -26.00 53.13 38.37
N ALA A 6 -27.12 53.83 38.57
CA ALA A 6 -28.46 53.30 38.34
C ALA A 6 -28.76 52.97 36.87
N ALA A 7 -28.18 53.68 35.87
CA ALA A 7 -28.40 53.41 34.45
C ALA A 7 -27.66 52.12 34.01
N LEU A 8 -26.50 51.80 34.64
CA LEU A 8 -25.74 50.58 34.34
C LEU A 8 -26.44 49.31 34.89
N ILE A 9 -27.10 49.46 36.06
CA ILE A 9 -27.86 48.34 36.67
C ILE A 9 -29.13 48.05 35.86
N ILE A 10 -29.83 49.08 35.36
CA ILE A 10 -31.04 48.88 34.54
C ILE A 10 -30.67 48.27 33.15
N ALA A 11 -29.57 48.69 32.54
CA ALA A 11 -29.08 48.13 31.29
C ALA A 11 -28.65 46.66 31.45
N GLY A 12 -27.98 46.30 32.60
CA GLY A 12 -27.58 44.96 32.91
C GLY A 12 -28.77 44.03 33.18
N ILE A 13 -29.82 44.50 33.88
CA ILE A 13 -31.04 43.72 34.13
C ILE A 13 -31.84 43.53 32.86
N SER A 14 -31.93 44.55 31.99
CA SER A 14 -32.61 44.45 30.67
C SER A 14 -31.90 43.45 29.74
N PHE A 15 -30.54 43.41 29.74
CA PHE A 15 -29.79 42.47 28.94
C PHE A 15 -29.95 41.04 29.46
N LEU A 16 -29.90 40.82 30.76
CA LEU A 16 -30.13 39.52 31.38
C LEU A 16 -31.60 39.05 31.19
N GLY A 17 -32.57 39.97 31.29
CA GLY A 17 -33.96 39.63 31.05
C GLY A 17 -34.27 39.27 29.60
N GLN A 18 -33.66 39.95 28.63
CA GLN A 18 -33.82 39.66 27.19
C GLN A 18 -33.14 38.30 26.83
N SER A 19 -32.00 37.99 27.43
CA SER A 19 -31.32 36.69 27.15
C SER A 19 -32.06 35.49 27.78
N LEU A 20 -32.80 35.68 28.88
CA LEU A 20 -33.63 34.66 29.51
C LEU A 20 -34.98 34.46 28.80
N LEU A 21 -35.46 35.46 28.06
CA LEU A 21 -36.75 35.43 27.36
C LEU A 21 -36.59 35.15 25.86
N ALA A 22 -35.36 35.06 25.32
CA ALA A 22 -35.12 34.71 23.93
C ALA A 22 -35.65 33.28 23.67
N PRO A 23 -36.44 33.07 22.62
CA PRO A 23 -36.88 31.71 22.26
C PRO A 23 -35.67 30.84 21.99
N LYS A 24 -35.55 29.72 22.68
CA LYS A 24 -34.47 28.75 22.47
C LYS A 24 -34.52 28.27 21.03
N PRO A 25 -33.41 28.25 20.31
CA PRO A 25 -33.39 27.73 18.95
C PRO A 25 -33.87 26.27 18.96
N LYS A 26 -34.86 25.99 18.11
CA LYS A 26 -35.37 24.62 17.90
C LYS A 26 -34.42 23.96 16.90
N PHE A 27 -33.55 23.09 17.38
CA PHE A 27 -32.75 22.20 16.49
C PHE A 27 -33.63 21.00 16.08
N SER A 28 -33.57 20.62 14.83
CA SER A 28 -34.18 19.38 14.36
C SER A 28 -33.46 18.20 15.04
N LYS A 29 -34.21 17.33 15.71
CA LYS A 29 -33.63 16.11 16.30
C LYS A 29 -33.54 15.05 15.19
N PRO A 30 -32.40 14.36 15.04
CA PRO A 30 -32.35 13.15 14.23
C PRO A 30 -33.44 12.16 14.64
N LYS A 31 -33.98 11.40 13.68
CA LYS A 31 -34.97 10.36 13.98
C LYS A 31 -34.27 9.21 14.71
N GLU A 32 -34.87 8.77 15.81
CA GLU A 32 -34.47 7.58 16.53
C GLU A 32 -34.96 6.33 15.79
N SER A 33 -34.09 5.32 15.60
CA SER A 33 -34.45 4.04 14.97
C SER A 33 -34.77 2.99 16.02
N GLY A 34 -35.79 2.18 15.77
CA GLY A 34 -36.18 1.05 16.59
C GLY A 34 -35.67 -0.28 16.08
N LEU A 35 -35.86 -1.36 16.83
CA LEU A 35 -35.36 -2.70 16.47
C LEU A 35 -35.82 -3.18 15.09
N ASN A 36 -37.00 -2.77 14.65
CA ASN A 36 -37.56 -3.10 13.32
C ASN A 36 -36.87 -2.37 12.18
N ASP A 37 -36.10 -1.32 12.46
CA ASP A 37 -35.31 -0.57 11.48
C ASP A 37 -33.88 -1.11 11.38
N PHE A 38 -33.54 -2.23 12.06
CA PHE A 38 -32.19 -2.81 12.02
C PHE A 38 -31.94 -3.46 10.67
N ASP A 39 -30.96 -2.91 9.95
CA ASP A 39 -30.50 -3.43 8.67
C ASP A 39 -29.33 -4.41 8.89
N VAL A 40 -29.54 -5.64 8.44
CA VAL A 40 -28.55 -6.73 8.53
C VAL A 40 -28.28 -7.25 7.13
N THR A 41 -27.16 -6.91 6.58
CA THR A 41 -26.76 -7.28 5.21
C THR A 41 -26.56 -8.80 4.98
N THR A 42 -26.56 -9.61 6.05
CA THR A 42 -26.22 -11.04 6.00
C THR A 42 -27.26 -11.99 6.59
N ALA A 43 -28.43 -11.52 7.03
CA ALA A 43 -29.48 -12.37 7.55
C ALA A 43 -30.30 -13.00 6.41
N ASP A 44 -29.90 -14.19 5.97
CA ASP A 44 -30.70 -15.03 5.07
C ASP A 44 -31.04 -16.36 5.76
N GLU A 45 -32.33 -16.58 6.05
CA GLU A 45 -32.82 -17.76 6.73
C GLU A 45 -32.53 -19.08 5.99
N LYS A 46 -32.20 -19.00 4.69
CA LYS A 46 -31.92 -20.16 3.82
C LYS A 46 -30.42 -20.38 3.59
N ARG A 47 -29.57 -19.59 4.18
CA ARG A 47 -28.13 -19.72 3.99
C ARG A 47 -27.59 -20.99 4.67
N PRO A 48 -26.97 -21.92 3.94
CA PRO A 48 -26.40 -23.11 4.53
C PRO A 48 -25.22 -22.80 5.44
N ILE A 49 -25.03 -23.61 6.48
CA ILE A 49 -23.82 -23.53 7.32
C ILE A 49 -22.63 -23.98 6.47
N ALA A 50 -21.59 -23.17 6.41
CA ALA A 50 -20.41 -23.45 5.60
C ALA A 50 -19.61 -24.63 6.16
N TYR A 51 -19.13 -25.52 5.27
CA TYR A 51 -18.01 -26.40 5.57
C TYR A 51 -16.71 -25.67 5.26
N ILE A 52 -15.77 -25.68 6.19
CA ILE A 52 -14.44 -25.06 5.98
C ILE A 52 -13.31 -26.05 6.24
N ALA A 53 -12.21 -25.87 5.49
CA ALA A 53 -10.92 -26.51 5.75
C ALA A 53 -9.80 -25.53 5.28
N GLY A 54 -8.67 -25.51 5.97
CA GLY A 54 -7.60 -24.54 5.71
C GLY A 54 -7.85 -23.19 6.39
N ASN A 55 -7.31 -22.13 5.79
CA ASN A 55 -7.49 -20.76 6.23
C ASN A 55 -8.40 -20.01 5.27
N VAL A 56 -9.55 -19.53 5.75
CA VAL A 56 -10.60 -18.96 4.92
C VAL A 56 -11.22 -17.69 5.53
N LYS A 57 -11.73 -16.80 4.69
CA LYS A 57 -12.57 -15.66 5.07
C LYS A 57 -14.04 -16.11 5.02
N VAL A 58 -14.76 -15.91 6.12
CA VAL A 58 -16.17 -16.32 6.25
C VAL A 58 -17.00 -15.11 6.69
N ALA A 59 -18.08 -14.85 5.95
CA ALA A 59 -19.09 -13.88 6.37
C ALA A 59 -20.06 -14.58 7.35
N PRO A 60 -20.38 -13.98 8.52
CA PRO A 60 -21.26 -14.57 9.50
C PRO A 60 -22.70 -14.62 8.98
N ASN A 61 -23.47 -15.58 9.48
CA ASN A 61 -24.92 -15.62 9.33
C ASN A 61 -25.56 -15.21 10.66
N ILE A 62 -26.13 -14.01 10.75
CA ILE A 62 -26.77 -13.50 11.96
C ILE A 62 -28.03 -14.33 12.23
N THR A 63 -28.04 -15.05 13.34
CA THR A 63 -29.15 -15.92 13.74
C THR A 63 -30.09 -15.30 14.77
N TRP A 64 -29.59 -14.32 15.52
CA TRP A 64 -30.33 -13.58 16.48
C TRP A 64 -29.79 -12.18 16.73
N PHE A 65 -30.64 -11.21 17.03
CA PHE A 65 -30.25 -9.89 17.51
C PHE A 65 -31.34 -9.35 18.47
N GLY A 66 -30.91 -8.52 19.45
CA GLY A 66 -31.83 -8.00 20.47
C GLY A 66 -31.14 -7.08 21.46
N ASP A 67 -31.83 -6.78 22.57
CA ASP A 67 -31.35 -5.90 23.64
C ASP A 67 -30.96 -4.49 23.16
N LEU A 68 -31.73 -3.95 22.18
CA LEU A 68 -31.45 -2.62 21.64
C LEU A 68 -31.58 -1.54 22.71
N ILE A 69 -30.49 -0.81 22.94
CA ILE A 69 -30.49 0.45 23.70
C ILE A 69 -29.94 1.56 22.81
N ASN A 70 -30.70 2.62 22.69
CA ASN A 70 -30.27 3.84 22.03
C ASN A 70 -30.03 4.94 23.06
N THR A 71 -29.01 5.73 22.89
CA THR A 71 -28.66 6.85 23.75
C THR A 71 -28.33 8.08 22.92
N ALA A 72 -29.01 9.21 23.20
CA ALA A 72 -28.76 10.44 22.47
C ALA A 72 -27.33 10.96 22.70
N ILE A 73 -26.62 11.23 21.62
CA ILE A 73 -25.32 11.93 21.61
C ILE A 73 -25.64 13.43 21.58
N THR A 74 -25.28 14.15 22.63
CA THR A 74 -25.63 15.56 22.79
C THR A 74 -24.38 16.44 22.90
N LYS A 75 -24.39 17.59 22.19
CA LYS A 75 -23.39 18.65 22.29
C LYS A 75 -24.02 19.87 23.00
N HIS A 76 -23.27 20.46 23.89
CA HIS A 76 -23.67 21.71 24.50
C HIS A 76 -23.34 22.88 23.55
N VAL A 77 -24.37 23.56 23.08
CA VAL A 77 -24.21 24.78 22.23
C VAL A 77 -24.49 25.98 23.12
N ALA A 78 -23.47 26.80 23.34
CA ALA A 78 -23.61 28.05 24.05
C ALA A 78 -24.44 29.02 23.19
N THR A 79 -25.63 29.41 23.72
CA THR A 79 -26.52 30.37 23.05
C THR A 79 -26.32 31.77 23.54
N SER A 80 -25.64 31.94 24.69
CA SER A 80 -25.15 33.20 25.24
C SER A 80 -24.06 32.94 26.29
N PRO A 81 -23.30 33.97 26.76
CA PRO A 81 -22.30 33.77 27.83
C PRO A 81 -22.78 33.13 29.11
N LEU A 82 -24.08 33.07 29.37
CA LEU A 82 -24.70 32.56 30.57
C LEU A 82 -25.75 31.45 30.33
N SER A 83 -26.03 31.10 29.09
CA SER A 83 -26.99 30.04 28.76
C SER A 83 -26.55 29.20 27.58
N GLY A 84 -26.80 27.89 27.65
CA GLY A 84 -26.55 26.95 26.58
C GLY A 84 -27.69 25.96 26.38
N THR A 85 -27.86 25.45 25.22
CA THR A 85 -28.83 24.42 24.84
C THR A 85 -28.10 23.15 24.44
N ARG A 86 -28.63 21.98 24.85
CA ARG A 86 -28.12 20.70 24.36
C ARG A 86 -28.74 20.38 23.01
N GLN A 87 -27.91 20.24 22.00
CA GLN A 87 -28.30 19.77 20.68
C GLN A 87 -28.02 18.26 20.58
N THR A 88 -28.97 17.48 20.07
CA THR A 88 -28.77 16.07 19.77
C THR A 88 -28.09 15.97 18.41
N LEU A 89 -26.88 15.39 18.35
CA LEU A 89 -26.11 15.17 17.14
C LEU A 89 -26.52 13.86 16.45
N GLY A 90 -26.97 12.88 17.21
CA GLY A 90 -27.32 11.55 16.71
C GLY A 90 -27.63 10.63 17.90
N TYR A 91 -27.65 9.35 17.62
CA TYR A 91 -27.86 8.33 18.65
C TYR A 91 -26.71 7.32 18.62
N ARG A 92 -26.37 6.82 19.80
CA ARG A 92 -25.51 5.66 20.02
C ARG A 92 -26.39 4.43 20.10
N TYR A 93 -26.15 3.43 19.26
CA TYR A 93 -26.87 2.17 19.23
C TYR A 93 -26.07 1.04 19.86
N ASN A 94 -26.65 0.34 20.80
CA ASN A 94 -26.07 -0.80 21.48
C ASN A 94 -27.01 -1.98 21.31
N LEU A 95 -26.48 -3.14 20.89
CA LEU A 95 -27.24 -4.31 20.46
C LEU A 95 -26.46 -5.58 20.81
N GLY A 96 -27.17 -6.62 21.25
CA GLY A 96 -26.64 -7.98 21.30
C GLY A 96 -26.99 -8.75 20.02
N TRP A 97 -26.10 -9.64 19.59
CA TRP A 97 -26.30 -10.45 18.39
C TRP A 97 -25.61 -11.80 18.51
N GLU A 98 -26.14 -12.79 17.77
CA GLU A 98 -25.54 -14.10 17.59
C GLU A 98 -25.37 -14.38 16.10
N ALA A 99 -24.25 -15.02 15.71
CA ALA A 99 -24.00 -15.41 14.34
C ALA A 99 -23.38 -16.80 14.24
N GLY A 100 -23.93 -17.62 13.34
CA GLY A 100 -23.33 -18.88 12.90
C GLY A 100 -22.22 -18.62 11.88
N LEU A 101 -21.15 -19.39 11.94
CA LEU A 101 -19.98 -19.24 11.05
C LEU A 101 -19.79 -20.45 10.15
N CYS A 102 -19.54 -21.64 10.72
CA CYS A 102 -19.25 -22.85 9.95
C CYS A 102 -19.43 -24.12 10.77
N PHE A 103 -19.26 -25.26 10.15
CA PHE A 103 -19.15 -26.53 10.89
C PHE A 103 -17.80 -26.64 11.61
N GLY A 104 -17.83 -27.18 12.86
CA GLY A 104 -16.67 -27.55 13.65
C GLY A 104 -16.23 -29.01 13.42
N PRO A 105 -15.39 -29.57 14.30
CA PRO A 105 -14.78 -28.98 15.50
C PRO A 105 -13.47 -28.24 15.28
N GLN A 106 -12.93 -27.67 16.37
CA GLN A 106 -11.58 -27.07 16.44
C GLN A 106 -11.34 -25.91 15.47
N VAL A 107 -12.39 -25.15 15.19
CA VAL A 107 -12.27 -23.92 14.42
C VAL A 107 -11.60 -22.85 15.26
N LYS A 108 -10.58 -22.22 14.71
CA LYS A 108 -9.81 -21.13 15.33
C LYS A 108 -10.04 -19.84 14.57
N CYS A 109 -10.41 -18.77 15.25
CA CYS A 109 -10.49 -17.44 14.66
C CYS A 109 -9.14 -16.73 14.81
N LYS A 110 -8.56 -16.28 13.69
CA LYS A 110 -7.26 -15.57 13.64
C LYS A 110 -7.41 -14.07 13.54
N ARG A 111 -8.43 -13.60 12.84
CA ARG A 111 -8.64 -12.18 12.56
C ARG A 111 -10.13 -11.92 12.38
N ILE A 112 -10.57 -10.75 12.78
CA ILE A 112 -11.93 -10.27 12.54
C ILE A 112 -11.84 -8.88 11.94
N THR A 113 -12.56 -8.63 10.86
CA THR A 113 -12.68 -7.31 10.25
C THR A 113 -14.11 -6.80 10.31
N TYR A 114 -14.26 -5.49 10.44
CA TYR A 114 -15.53 -4.80 10.42
C TYR A 114 -15.41 -3.61 9.47
N ASP A 115 -16.13 -3.67 8.34
CA ASP A 115 -16.00 -2.72 7.23
C ASP A 115 -14.53 -2.63 6.73
N ASP A 116 -13.94 -3.79 6.43
CA ASP A 116 -12.54 -4.01 6.05
C ASP A 116 -11.47 -3.54 7.05
N LYS A 117 -11.85 -3.02 8.23
CA LYS A 117 -10.92 -2.63 9.29
C LYS A 117 -10.68 -3.78 10.26
N ASP A 118 -9.43 -4.00 10.60
CA ASP A 118 -9.04 -5.00 11.59
C ASP A 118 -9.53 -4.59 12.98
N ILE A 119 -10.40 -5.41 13.58
CA ILE A 119 -10.90 -5.21 14.94
C ILE A 119 -10.35 -6.22 15.93
N PHE A 120 -9.86 -7.35 15.43
CA PHE A 120 -9.21 -8.39 16.22
C PHE A 120 -8.14 -9.09 15.39
N ASN A 121 -6.95 -9.25 15.97
CA ASN A 121 -5.84 -10.04 15.47
C ASN A 121 -5.31 -10.91 16.61
N GLY A 122 -5.38 -12.24 16.46
CA GLY A 122 -4.96 -13.13 17.53
C GLY A 122 -5.34 -14.58 17.26
N ALA A 123 -5.68 -15.31 18.32
CA ALA A 123 -6.12 -16.70 18.22
C ALA A 123 -7.23 -16.94 19.24
N LEU A 124 -8.47 -17.08 18.73
CA LEU A 124 -9.59 -17.55 19.55
C LEU A 124 -9.85 -19.01 19.27
N LEU A 125 -9.70 -19.84 20.29
CA LEU A 125 -9.98 -21.27 20.25
C LEU A 125 -10.56 -21.66 21.62
N GLY A 126 -11.77 -22.13 21.67
CA GLY A 126 -12.40 -22.53 22.93
C GLY A 126 -13.92 -22.70 22.83
N ILE A 127 -14.55 -23.02 23.99
CA ILE A 127 -15.98 -23.30 24.09
C ILE A 127 -16.63 -22.69 25.36
N PRO A 128 -16.72 -21.32 25.52
CA PRO A 128 -16.25 -20.30 24.59
C PRO A 128 -14.80 -19.82 24.85
N ALA A 129 -14.21 -19.17 23.83
CA ALA A 129 -13.12 -18.23 24.02
C ALA A 129 -13.69 -16.81 24.01
N THR A 130 -13.54 -16.08 25.12
CA THR A 130 -14.10 -14.74 25.25
C THR A 130 -13.04 -13.69 24.97
N THR A 131 -13.36 -12.69 24.18
CA THR A 131 -12.51 -11.52 23.92
C THR A 131 -13.28 -10.21 24.01
N THR A 132 -12.58 -9.13 24.31
CA THR A 132 -13.15 -7.77 24.36
C THR A 132 -12.53 -6.93 23.24
N ILE A 133 -13.39 -6.31 22.45
CA ILE A 133 -13.02 -5.38 21.37
C ILE A 133 -13.54 -4.00 21.76
N LEU A 134 -12.64 -3.07 21.98
CA LEU A 134 -12.95 -1.70 22.36
C LEU A 134 -12.31 -0.72 21.37
N GLN A 135 -13.09 -0.34 20.36
CA GLN A 135 -12.68 0.59 19.30
C GLN A 135 -13.79 1.61 19.04
N GLU A 136 -14.11 2.45 20.04
CA GLU A 136 -15.23 3.37 19.97
C GLU A 136 -15.07 4.50 18.96
N ASN A 137 -13.84 4.73 18.46
CA ASN A 137 -13.52 5.73 17.45
C ASN A 137 -13.19 5.13 16.07
N LEU A 138 -13.53 3.86 15.83
CA LEU A 138 -13.18 3.12 14.61
C LEU A 138 -13.62 3.85 13.33
N PHE A 139 -14.73 4.59 13.38
CA PHE A 139 -15.30 5.36 12.28
C PHE A 139 -15.38 6.86 12.60
N GLY A 140 -14.34 7.43 13.23
CA GLY A 140 -14.28 8.84 13.60
C GLY A 140 -15.00 9.20 14.92
N GLY A 141 -15.48 8.19 15.68
CA GLY A 141 -16.11 8.39 16.98
C GLY A 141 -17.49 9.05 16.92
N GLU A 142 -17.91 9.64 18.06
CA GLU A 142 -19.27 10.19 18.23
C GLU A 142 -19.39 11.69 17.84
N GLY A 143 -18.35 12.33 17.29
CA GLY A 143 -18.38 13.71 16.81
C GLY A 143 -19.41 13.97 15.70
N GLU A 144 -19.56 15.24 15.28
CA GLU A 144 -20.54 15.63 14.26
C GLU A 144 -20.36 14.84 12.95
N GLU A 145 -19.11 14.68 12.48
CA GLU A 145 -18.78 13.99 11.23
C GLU A 145 -18.44 12.51 11.42
N GLY A 146 -18.28 12.05 12.67
CA GLY A 146 -17.95 10.66 12.97
C GLY A 146 -19.19 9.75 12.95
N GLU A 147 -18.99 8.49 12.53
CA GLU A 147 -20.03 7.47 12.47
C GLU A 147 -19.97 6.48 13.66
N GLY A 148 -19.11 6.78 14.63
CA GLY A 148 -18.97 5.98 15.85
C GLY A 148 -17.86 4.94 15.80
N GLY A 149 -18.13 3.78 16.37
CA GLY A 149 -17.23 2.64 16.46
C GLY A 149 -17.89 1.44 17.10
N ILE A 150 -17.12 0.57 17.76
CA ILE A 150 -17.61 -0.66 18.38
C ILE A 150 -17.10 -0.84 19.80
N ASN A 151 -17.89 -1.55 20.62
CA ASN A 151 -17.52 -1.94 21.99
C ASN A 151 -18.21 -3.27 22.32
N TRP A 152 -17.53 -4.39 22.00
CA TRP A 152 -18.07 -5.73 22.07
C TRP A 152 -17.33 -6.61 23.08
N VAL A 153 -18.08 -7.50 23.72
CA VAL A 153 -17.55 -8.73 24.32
C VAL A 153 -18.07 -9.89 23.49
N LEU A 154 -17.17 -10.59 22.83
CA LEU A 154 -17.47 -11.71 21.96
C LEU A 154 -17.16 -13.03 22.67
N ASP A 155 -18.14 -13.93 22.70
CA ASP A 155 -17.99 -15.33 23.08
C ASP A 155 -17.91 -16.15 21.79
N PHE A 156 -16.73 -16.65 21.48
CA PHE A 156 -16.46 -17.47 20.29
C PHE A 156 -16.47 -18.96 20.66
N TYR A 157 -17.25 -19.75 19.95
CA TYR A 157 -17.38 -21.20 20.12
C TYR A 157 -16.77 -21.93 18.93
N SER A 158 -15.79 -22.80 19.19
CA SER A 158 -14.99 -23.49 18.17
C SER A 158 -15.71 -24.63 17.42
N GLY A 159 -16.97 -24.88 17.67
CA GLY A 159 -17.77 -25.90 17.00
C GLY A 159 -17.58 -27.32 17.54
N ASP A 160 -17.24 -27.49 18.78
CA ASP A 160 -17.06 -28.82 19.38
C ASP A 160 -18.40 -29.56 19.58
N GLY A 161 -18.34 -30.92 19.63
CA GLY A 161 -19.52 -31.75 19.73
C GLY A 161 -20.27 -31.69 21.07
N ALA A 162 -19.67 -31.09 22.10
CA ALA A 162 -20.23 -30.91 23.44
C ALA A 162 -19.99 -29.48 23.95
N GLN A 163 -20.53 -28.49 23.24
CA GLN A 163 -20.43 -27.08 23.64
C GLN A 163 -21.45 -26.77 24.73
N PRO A 164 -21.10 -25.96 25.77
CA PRO A 164 -22.08 -25.49 26.73
C PRO A 164 -23.02 -24.46 26.11
N VAL A 165 -24.21 -24.35 26.68
CA VAL A 165 -25.16 -23.29 26.30
C VAL A 165 -24.58 -21.92 26.66
N ASN A 166 -24.68 -20.93 25.77
CA ASN A 166 -24.29 -19.56 26.09
C ASN A 166 -25.30 -18.97 27.13
N ALA A 167 -24.76 -18.56 28.28
CA ALA A 167 -25.61 -18.09 29.40
C ALA A 167 -26.34 -16.76 29.06
N TYR A 168 -25.72 -15.89 28.27
CA TYR A 168 -26.37 -14.66 27.83
C TYR A 168 -27.57 -14.99 26.92
N MET A 169 -27.38 -15.83 25.92
CA MET A 169 -28.45 -16.22 25.00
C MET A 169 -29.58 -17.00 25.70
N GLN A 170 -29.23 -17.92 26.63
CA GLN A 170 -30.22 -18.66 27.42
C GLN A 170 -31.15 -17.74 28.23
N SER A 171 -30.67 -16.58 28.63
CA SER A 171 -31.48 -15.59 29.34
C SER A 171 -32.38 -14.76 28.40
N ARG A 172 -32.22 -14.86 27.08
CA ARG A 172 -32.94 -14.06 26.06
C ARG A 172 -33.91 -14.90 25.23
N VAL A 173 -33.54 -16.14 24.96
CA VAL A 173 -34.30 -17.06 24.11
C VAL A 173 -34.65 -18.31 24.88
N THR A 174 -35.92 -18.68 24.91
CA THR A 174 -36.41 -19.88 25.60
C THR A 174 -37.36 -20.66 24.70
N PRO A 175 -37.11 -21.95 24.41
CA PRO A 175 -35.89 -22.69 24.75
C PRO A 175 -34.66 -22.26 23.88
N TYR A 176 -33.47 -22.27 24.45
CA TYR A 176 -32.20 -22.06 23.73
C TYR A 176 -31.32 -23.29 23.92
N ALA A 177 -30.83 -23.86 22.81
CA ALA A 177 -30.01 -25.07 22.82
C ALA A 177 -28.55 -24.75 22.50
N ALA A 178 -27.66 -25.62 22.95
CA ALA A 178 -26.27 -25.56 22.52
C ALA A 178 -26.16 -25.87 21.01
N HIS A 179 -25.40 -25.12 20.28
CA HIS A 179 -25.17 -25.36 18.85
C HIS A 179 -23.98 -26.33 18.64
N ASN A 180 -24.15 -27.56 19.08
CA ASN A 180 -23.11 -28.59 18.97
C ASN A 180 -22.68 -28.78 17.53
N ASN A 181 -21.36 -28.92 17.31
CA ASN A 181 -20.70 -29.07 16.00
C ASN A 181 -20.80 -27.83 15.06
N VAL A 182 -21.28 -26.70 15.58
CA VAL A 182 -21.34 -25.45 14.83
C VAL A 182 -20.43 -24.42 15.50
N CYS A 183 -19.52 -23.84 14.75
CA CYS A 183 -18.77 -22.68 15.16
C CYS A 183 -19.67 -21.45 15.08
N TYR A 184 -19.80 -20.72 16.16
CA TYR A 184 -20.63 -19.53 16.24
C TYR A 184 -20.05 -18.51 17.21
N VAL A 185 -20.54 -17.29 17.15
CA VAL A 185 -20.12 -16.19 18.00
C VAL A 185 -21.34 -15.48 18.58
N VAL A 186 -21.22 -15.05 19.84
CA VAL A 186 -22.21 -14.23 20.53
C VAL A 186 -21.56 -12.93 20.94
N SER A 187 -22.10 -11.81 20.47
CA SER A 187 -21.80 -10.48 21.00
C SER A 187 -22.84 -10.13 22.09
N ARG A 188 -22.36 -9.96 23.31
CA ARG A 188 -23.24 -9.63 24.41
C ARG A 188 -23.75 -8.19 24.27
N GLY A 189 -25.07 -8.03 24.35
CA GLY A 189 -25.69 -6.72 24.43
C GLY A 189 -25.55 -6.10 25.81
N PRO A 190 -26.05 -4.87 26.00
CA PRO A 190 -26.02 -4.21 27.29
C PRO A 190 -26.82 -5.00 28.33
N SER A 191 -26.17 -5.30 29.46
CA SER A 191 -26.80 -6.04 30.57
C SER A 191 -27.82 -5.21 31.38
N SER A 192 -27.77 -3.88 31.26
CA SER A 192 -28.66 -2.91 31.87
C SER A 192 -28.72 -1.63 31.02
N GLY A 193 -29.68 -0.76 31.25
CA GLY A 193 -29.77 0.55 30.60
C GLY A 193 -28.60 1.48 30.93
N VAL A 194 -27.67 1.06 31.81
CA VAL A 194 -26.47 1.82 32.17
C VAL A 194 -25.32 1.38 31.27
N ILE A 195 -24.89 2.29 30.40
CA ILE A 195 -23.77 2.05 29.47
C ILE A 195 -22.53 2.86 29.84
N ARG A 196 -22.58 3.67 30.89
CA ARG A 196 -21.47 4.47 31.43
C ARG A 196 -21.30 4.21 32.92
N ASP A 197 -20.06 4.27 33.40
CA ASP A 197 -19.77 4.24 34.83
C ASP A 197 -20.02 5.61 35.50
N GLY A 198 -19.82 5.69 36.81
CA GLY A 198 -20.03 6.91 37.60
C GLY A 198 -19.09 8.06 37.20
N SER A 199 -18.01 7.82 36.43
CA SER A 199 -17.10 8.83 35.87
C SER A 199 -17.53 9.31 34.48
N GLY A 200 -18.59 8.71 33.90
CA GLY A 200 -19.11 9.01 32.57
C GLY A 200 -18.38 8.25 31.46
N LYS A 201 -17.43 7.35 31.75
CA LYS A 201 -16.75 6.49 30.80
C LYS A 201 -17.64 5.32 30.38
N TYR A 202 -17.63 4.95 29.12
CA TYR A 202 -18.36 3.80 28.63
C TYR A 202 -17.84 2.49 29.25
N LEU A 203 -18.76 1.63 29.63
CA LEU A 203 -18.47 0.29 30.14
C LEU A 203 -18.03 -0.61 28.97
N SER A 204 -17.12 -1.55 29.24
CA SER A 204 -16.72 -2.55 28.25
C SER A 204 -17.88 -3.51 27.96
N GLY A 205 -17.99 -3.96 26.69
CA GLY A 205 -18.97 -4.95 26.30
C GLY A 205 -20.42 -4.46 26.34
N THR A 206 -20.63 -3.23 25.91
CA THR A 206 -21.96 -2.64 25.82
C THR A 206 -22.73 -2.99 24.55
N GLY A 207 -22.14 -3.76 23.65
CA GLY A 207 -22.71 -4.09 22.32
C GLY A 207 -22.83 -2.89 21.39
N TYR A 208 -21.96 -1.89 21.51
CA TYR A 208 -21.99 -0.69 20.65
C TYR A 208 -21.66 -1.04 19.21
N ILE A 209 -22.51 -0.62 18.27
CA ILE A 209 -22.39 -0.88 16.82
C ILE A 209 -22.24 0.38 15.96
N GLY A 210 -22.23 1.58 16.57
CA GLY A 210 -22.08 2.85 15.88
C GLY A 210 -23.23 3.84 16.06
N LYS A 211 -23.21 4.91 15.27
CA LYS A 211 -24.25 5.96 15.25
C LYS A 211 -25.45 5.61 14.34
N ALA A 212 -25.35 4.58 13.53
CA ALA A 212 -26.43 4.03 12.70
C ALA A 212 -26.86 2.66 13.24
N LEU A 213 -28.13 2.34 13.15
CA LEU A 213 -28.68 1.01 13.47
C LEU A 213 -28.53 0.10 12.26
N GLN A 214 -27.28 -0.20 11.91
CA GLN A 214 -26.88 -1.02 10.78
C GLN A 214 -25.64 -1.83 11.14
N MET A 215 -25.65 -3.12 10.81
CA MET A 215 -24.46 -3.95 10.87
C MET A 215 -23.65 -3.74 9.58
N ARG A 216 -22.42 -3.24 9.69
CA ARG A 216 -21.51 -3.15 8.56
C ARG A 216 -20.97 -4.52 8.19
N GLU A 217 -20.27 -4.61 7.08
CA GLU A 217 -19.66 -5.87 6.65
C GLU A 217 -18.73 -6.43 7.74
N LEU A 218 -19.09 -7.62 8.23
CA LEU A 218 -18.33 -8.34 9.25
C LEU A 218 -17.75 -9.60 8.64
N ALA A 219 -16.45 -9.82 8.79
CA ALA A 219 -15.80 -11.02 8.29
C ALA A 219 -14.90 -11.67 9.35
N PHE A 220 -14.91 -12.99 9.37
CA PHE A 220 -14.09 -13.82 10.24
C PHE A 220 -13.06 -14.60 9.41
N PHE A 221 -11.80 -14.50 9.80
CA PHE A 221 -10.71 -15.28 9.21
C PHE A 221 -10.49 -16.51 10.10
N LEU A 222 -10.93 -17.64 9.57
CA LEU A 222 -11.01 -18.88 10.32
C LEU A 222 -9.97 -19.90 9.81
N GLU A 223 -9.44 -20.67 10.74
CA GLU A 223 -8.53 -21.79 10.47
C GLU A 223 -9.16 -23.07 10.98
N ARG A 224 -9.27 -24.10 10.11
CA ARG A 224 -9.63 -25.45 10.48
C ARG A 224 -8.76 -26.42 9.68
N LEU A 225 -8.00 -27.26 10.38
CA LEU A 225 -6.96 -28.09 9.78
C LEU A 225 -7.23 -29.58 10.09
N PRO A 226 -8.12 -30.26 9.32
CA PRO A 226 -8.32 -31.69 9.46
C PRO A 226 -7.01 -32.46 9.22
N SER A 227 -6.75 -33.47 10.06
CA SER A 227 -5.49 -34.18 10.09
C SER A 227 -5.72 -35.61 10.59
N THR A 228 -6.13 -36.52 9.70
CA THR A 228 -6.54 -37.88 10.05
C THR A 228 -5.74 -38.96 9.29
N VAL A 229 -5.52 -38.78 7.99
CA VAL A 229 -4.87 -39.76 7.12
C VAL A 229 -3.35 -39.75 7.29
N ASN A 230 -2.78 -38.60 7.27
CA ASN A 230 -1.33 -38.39 7.30
C ASN A 230 -0.96 -37.17 8.16
N PRO A 231 -1.12 -37.21 9.49
CA PRO A 231 -0.91 -36.07 10.37
C PRO A 231 0.37 -35.28 10.13
N PRO A 232 1.55 -35.92 9.89
CA PRO A 232 2.79 -35.17 9.61
C PRO A 232 2.76 -34.35 8.31
N LYS A 233 1.87 -34.66 7.38
CA LYS A 233 1.77 -34.07 6.05
C LYS A 233 0.36 -33.53 5.75
N ALA A 234 -0.46 -33.38 6.77
CA ALA A 234 -1.82 -32.86 6.66
C ALA A 234 -1.87 -31.38 6.33
N ILE A 235 -0.81 -30.63 6.68
CA ILE A 235 -0.71 -29.19 6.48
C ILE A 235 0.36 -28.89 5.43
N ILE A 236 0.01 -28.05 4.46
CA ILE A 236 0.88 -27.62 3.37
C ILE A 236 0.90 -26.09 3.34
N GLY A 237 1.93 -25.50 3.93
CA GLY A 237 1.98 -24.05 4.15
C GLY A 237 0.88 -23.59 5.11
N SER A 238 -0.03 -22.77 4.63
CA SER A 238 -1.21 -22.32 5.37
C SER A 238 -2.48 -23.11 5.01
N ASP A 239 -2.37 -24.12 4.17
CA ASP A 239 -3.47 -24.87 3.58
C ASP A 239 -3.50 -26.31 4.08
N VAL A 240 -4.55 -27.02 3.75
CA VAL A 240 -4.74 -28.43 4.10
C VAL A 240 -4.42 -29.31 2.90
N ASN A 241 -3.87 -30.49 3.16
CA ASN A 241 -3.69 -31.53 2.15
C ASN A 241 -5.08 -31.99 1.65
N PRO A 242 -5.35 -31.92 0.33
CA PRO A 242 -6.65 -32.29 -0.23
C PRO A 242 -7.16 -33.68 0.20
N VAL A 243 -6.26 -34.62 0.44
CA VAL A 243 -6.62 -35.97 0.88
C VAL A 243 -7.27 -36.01 2.26
N GLU A 244 -6.85 -35.12 3.17
CA GLU A 244 -7.47 -35.01 4.50
C GLU A 244 -8.92 -34.50 4.38
N VAL A 245 -9.15 -33.52 3.51
CA VAL A 245 -10.47 -32.98 3.23
C VAL A 245 -11.36 -34.06 2.60
N LEU A 246 -10.89 -34.71 1.56
CA LEU A 246 -11.62 -35.82 0.88
C LEU A 246 -11.96 -36.91 1.87
N TYR A 247 -11.01 -37.35 2.70
CA TYR A 247 -11.23 -38.40 3.70
C TYR A 247 -12.33 -38.00 4.68
N GLU A 248 -12.29 -36.76 5.16
CA GLU A 248 -13.33 -36.28 6.06
C GLU A 248 -14.70 -36.23 5.37
N LEU A 249 -14.77 -35.75 4.12
CA LEU A 249 -16.00 -35.74 3.33
C LEU A 249 -16.59 -37.13 3.07
N PHE A 250 -15.77 -38.15 2.92
CA PHE A 250 -16.24 -39.53 2.80
C PHE A 250 -16.75 -40.09 4.14
N THR A 251 -16.04 -39.83 5.23
CA THR A 251 -16.27 -40.52 6.51
C THR A 251 -17.16 -39.79 7.51
N SER A 252 -17.27 -38.48 7.44
CA SER A 252 -18.02 -37.66 8.40
C SER A 252 -19.49 -38.06 8.45
N LYS A 253 -19.98 -38.28 9.69
CA LYS A 253 -21.40 -38.57 9.97
C LYS A 253 -22.25 -37.30 9.97
N LEU A 254 -21.63 -36.13 10.12
CA LEU A 254 -22.31 -34.85 10.27
C LEU A 254 -22.63 -34.20 8.91
N PHE A 255 -21.61 -34.06 8.08
CA PHE A 255 -21.72 -33.34 6.80
C PHE A 255 -21.15 -34.15 5.60
N GLY A 256 -20.73 -35.39 5.83
CA GLY A 256 -20.09 -36.22 4.80
C GLY A 256 -20.93 -37.45 4.37
N GLY A 257 -20.34 -38.32 3.59
CA GLY A 257 -20.96 -39.51 3.02
C GLY A 257 -21.19 -40.68 3.99
N LYS A 258 -20.78 -40.56 5.26
CA LYS A 258 -20.95 -41.56 6.33
C LYS A 258 -20.35 -42.95 6.01
N ILE A 259 -19.34 -42.96 5.12
CA ILE A 259 -18.68 -44.22 4.73
C ILE A 259 -17.72 -44.65 5.85
N ALA A 260 -17.77 -45.93 6.22
CA ALA A 260 -16.84 -46.42 7.22
C ALA A 260 -15.39 -46.30 6.72
N SER A 261 -14.47 -45.83 7.56
CA SER A 261 -13.04 -45.67 7.22
C SER A 261 -12.39 -46.97 6.72
N SER A 262 -12.85 -48.14 7.20
CA SER A 262 -12.41 -49.45 6.74
C SER A 262 -12.76 -49.75 5.27
N ARG A 263 -13.59 -48.95 4.62
CA ARG A 263 -13.90 -49.06 3.19
C ARG A 263 -12.95 -48.23 2.31
N LEU A 264 -12.08 -47.43 2.88
CA LEU A 264 -11.08 -46.66 2.17
C LEU A 264 -9.77 -47.43 2.16
N LYS A 265 -9.06 -47.50 1.01
CA LYS A 265 -7.80 -48.19 0.84
C LYS A 265 -6.66 -47.38 1.39
N THR A 266 -6.29 -47.59 2.64
CA THR A 266 -5.37 -46.75 3.42
C THR A 266 -4.07 -46.42 2.67
N ASP A 267 -3.46 -47.45 2.02
CA ASP A 267 -2.16 -47.29 1.36
C ASP A 267 -2.19 -46.31 0.19
N SER A 268 -3.25 -46.30 -0.64
CA SER A 268 -3.36 -45.39 -1.77
C SER A 268 -3.69 -43.95 -1.31
N TRP A 269 -4.53 -43.82 -0.29
CA TRP A 269 -4.82 -42.50 0.30
C TRP A 269 -3.58 -41.90 0.94
N LEU A 270 -2.77 -42.67 1.63
CA LEU A 270 -1.49 -42.23 2.19
C LEU A 270 -0.49 -41.87 1.09
N ALA A 271 -0.40 -42.67 0.01
CA ALA A 271 0.46 -42.38 -1.14
C ALA A 271 0.06 -41.06 -1.82
N ALA A 272 -1.22 -40.87 -2.09
CA ALA A 272 -1.73 -39.64 -2.66
C ALA A 272 -1.43 -38.39 -1.78
N SER A 273 -1.60 -38.53 -0.45
CA SER A 273 -1.25 -37.50 0.52
C SER A 273 0.24 -37.13 0.46
N ASN A 274 1.12 -38.12 0.34
CA ASN A 274 2.56 -37.91 0.24
C ASN A 274 2.94 -37.16 -1.05
N ILE A 275 2.34 -37.53 -2.19
CA ILE A 275 2.58 -36.85 -3.49
C ILE A 275 2.15 -35.40 -3.41
N LEU A 276 0.93 -35.11 -2.99
CA LEU A 276 0.40 -33.76 -2.92
C LEU A 276 1.21 -32.85 -1.96
N HIS A 277 1.65 -33.44 -0.83
CA HIS A 277 2.54 -32.69 0.07
C HIS A 277 3.88 -32.36 -0.59
N THR A 278 4.48 -33.30 -1.33
CA THR A 278 5.76 -33.07 -2.03
C THR A 278 5.62 -32.03 -3.15
N GLU A 279 4.46 -32.00 -3.80
CA GLU A 279 4.12 -31.02 -4.85
C GLU A 279 3.80 -29.62 -4.29
N GLY A 280 3.64 -29.49 -2.96
CA GLY A 280 3.16 -28.27 -2.33
C GLY A 280 1.69 -27.95 -2.63
N PHE A 281 0.88 -29.00 -2.89
CA PHE A 281 -0.50 -28.86 -3.35
C PHE A 281 -1.46 -28.74 -2.14
N GLY A 282 -1.50 -27.54 -1.53
CA GLY A 282 -2.43 -27.23 -0.44
C GLY A 282 -3.72 -26.60 -0.96
N ILE A 283 -4.85 -26.91 -0.33
CA ILE A 283 -6.14 -26.27 -0.61
C ILE A 283 -6.75 -25.66 0.64
N SER A 284 -7.50 -24.58 0.47
CA SER A 284 -8.43 -24.06 1.47
C SER A 284 -9.85 -24.10 0.90
N VAL A 285 -10.80 -24.53 1.70
CA VAL A 285 -12.18 -24.77 1.28
C VAL A 285 -13.12 -23.90 2.13
N ASN A 286 -13.94 -23.09 1.48
CA ASN A 286 -15.09 -22.44 2.08
C ASN A 286 -16.32 -22.82 1.23
N TRP A 287 -17.04 -23.85 1.66
CA TRP A 287 -18.18 -24.41 0.93
C TRP A 287 -19.49 -24.04 1.62
N ASN A 288 -20.18 -23.07 1.07
CA ASN A 288 -21.50 -22.61 1.50
C ASN A 288 -22.59 -22.82 0.44
N ASN A 289 -22.31 -23.66 -0.57
CA ASN A 289 -23.29 -23.98 -1.61
C ASN A 289 -24.31 -25.02 -1.10
N PRO A 290 -25.63 -24.91 -1.40
CA PRO A 290 -26.61 -25.93 -1.13
C PRO A 290 -26.44 -27.21 -1.95
N GLY A 291 -25.48 -27.26 -2.90
CA GLY A 291 -25.05 -28.46 -3.62
C GLY A 291 -24.54 -29.55 -2.69
N GLY A 292 -24.75 -30.81 -3.08
CA GLY A 292 -24.39 -31.98 -2.24
C GLY A 292 -22.89 -32.11 -2.00
N VAL A 293 -22.53 -32.93 -1.03
CA VAL A 293 -21.12 -33.32 -0.72
C VAL A 293 -20.41 -33.91 -1.95
N GLU A 294 -21.15 -34.61 -2.81
CA GLU A 294 -20.64 -35.22 -4.03
C GLU A 294 -20.05 -34.17 -4.99
N GLU A 295 -20.73 -33.04 -5.15
CA GLU A 295 -20.22 -31.94 -5.98
C GLU A 295 -18.92 -31.36 -5.44
N MET A 296 -18.81 -31.15 -4.13
CA MET A 296 -17.58 -30.67 -3.48
C MET A 296 -16.44 -31.68 -3.66
N ILE A 297 -16.71 -32.97 -3.47
CA ILE A 297 -15.72 -34.06 -3.71
C ILE A 297 -15.25 -34.00 -5.15
N GLN A 298 -16.16 -33.91 -6.12
CA GLN A 298 -15.79 -33.86 -7.53
C GLN A 298 -14.92 -32.66 -7.85
N GLN A 299 -15.27 -31.47 -7.38
CA GLN A 299 -14.48 -30.26 -7.60
C GLN A 299 -13.08 -30.34 -6.99
N ILE A 300 -12.92 -30.96 -5.81
CA ILE A 300 -11.60 -31.19 -5.21
C ILE A 300 -10.79 -32.18 -6.05
N VAL A 301 -11.41 -33.30 -6.46
CA VAL A 301 -10.78 -34.34 -7.28
C VAL A 301 -10.32 -33.78 -8.63
N ASP A 302 -11.16 -32.95 -9.29
CA ASP A 302 -10.79 -32.26 -10.53
C ASP A 302 -9.64 -31.26 -10.32
N THR A 303 -9.61 -30.57 -9.16
CA THR A 303 -8.55 -29.61 -8.84
C THR A 303 -7.18 -30.30 -8.69
N ILE A 304 -7.14 -31.45 -8.03
CA ILE A 304 -5.91 -32.23 -7.83
C ILE A 304 -5.53 -33.12 -9.03
N ASP A 305 -6.35 -33.17 -10.06
CA ASP A 305 -6.25 -34.07 -11.20
C ASP A 305 -6.09 -35.51 -10.74
N GLY A 306 -7.17 -36.05 -10.20
CA GLY A 306 -7.24 -37.37 -9.62
C GLY A 306 -8.49 -38.16 -10.05
N ALA A 307 -8.58 -39.39 -9.60
CA ALA A 307 -9.78 -40.19 -9.73
C ALA A 307 -10.01 -40.99 -8.44
N ILE A 308 -11.26 -41.07 -8.03
CA ILE A 308 -11.69 -41.93 -6.91
C ILE A 308 -12.61 -43.01 -7.51
N PHE A 309 -12.34 -44.27 -7.21
CA PHE A 309 -13.07 -45.39 -7.75
C PHE A 309 -13.13 -46.55 -6.75
N MET A 310 -14.02 -47.48 -6.99
CA MET A 310 -14.06 -48.74 -6.23
C MET A 310 -13.15 -49.75 -6.89
N ASP A 311 -12.19 -50.26 -6.15
CA ASP A 311 -11.39 -51.42 -6.54
C ASP A 311 -12.23 -52.68 -6.38
N TYR A 312 -12.68 -53.23 -7.48
CA TYR A 312 -13.56 -54.40 -7.47
C TYR A 312 -12.88 -55.68 -6.96
N SER A 313 -11.56 -55.74 -6.91
CA SER A 313 -10.83 -56.90 -6.37
C SER A 313 -10.86 -56.95 -4.84
N THR A 314 -10.85 -55.77 -4.22
CA THR A 314 -10.83 -55.63 -2.75
C THR A 314 -12.15 -55.12 -2.17
N GLY A 315 -12.99 -54.48 -3.00
CA GLY A 315 -14.19 -53.81 -2.59
C GLY A 315 -13.95 -52.55 -1.79
N LEU A 316 -12.73 -51.98 -1.86
CA LEU A 316 -12.32 -50.77 -1.19
C LEU A 316 -12.37 -49.56 -2.16
N ILE A 317 -12.55 -48.38 -1.60
CA ILE A 317 -12.49 -47.13 -2.35
C ILE A 317 -11.02 -46.68 -2.44
N ASP A 318 -10.54 -46.54 -3.67
CA ASP A 318 -9.18 -46.20 -4.02
C ASP A 318 -9.11 -44.78 -4.55
N ILE A 319 -7.96 -44.11 -4.41
CA ILE A 319 -7.66 -42.81 -4.99
C ILE A 319 -6.37 -42.89 -5.79
N LYS A 320 -6.36 -42.35 -7.01
CA LYS A 320 -5.20 -42.25 -7.88
C LYS A 320 -5.07 -40.87 -8.48
N LEU A 321 -3.87 -40.30 -8.40
CA LEU A 321 -3.54 -39.05 -9.02
C LEU A 321 -3.05 -39.28 -10.46
N VAL A 322 -3.37 -38.39 -11.38
CA VAL A 322 -2.87 -38.39 -12.75
C VAL A 322 -1.51 -37.72 -12.76
N ARG A 323 -0.44 -38.54 -12.80
CA ARG A 323 0.95 -38.05 -12.79
C ARG A 323 1.79 -38.86 -13.81
N ASN A 324 2.98 -38.33 -14.11
CA ASN A 324 3.97 -39.07 -14.91
C ASN A 324 4.81 -39.99 -14.01
N ASP A 325 4.16 -40.93 -13.39
CA ASP A 325 4.71 -41.86 -12.38
C ASP A 325 4.73 -43.32 -12.83
N TYR A 326 4.74 -43.57 -14.13
CA TYR A 326 4.71 -44.91 -14.72
C TYR A 326 5.93 -45.22 -15.59
N ASP A 327 6.31 -46.49 -15.61
CA ASP A 327 7.27 -46.98 -16.59
C ASP A 327 6.55 -47.45 -17.86
N ALA A 328 6.80 -46.76 -18.97
CA ALA A 328 6.23 -47.10 -20.26
C ALA A 328 6.50 -48.58 -20.70
N GLY A 329 7.61 -49.19 -20.23
CA GLY A 329 7.94 -50.58 -20.54
C GLY A 329 7.02 -51.61 -19.92
N THR A 330 6.36 -51.26 -18.79
CA THR A 330 5.54 -52.18 -18.00
C THR A 330 4.05 -52.09 -18.24
N LEU A 331 3.62 -51.09 -19.07
CA LEU A 331 2.22 -50.83 -19.32
C LEU A 331 1.53 -51.93 -20.10
N ARG A 332 0.27 -52.24 -19.76
CA ARG A 332 -0.55 -53.17 -20.53
C ARG A 332 -0.78 -52.72 -21.95
N VAL A 333 -0.63 -53.62 -22.90
CA VAL A 333 -0.83 -53.36 -24.30
C VAL A 333 -2.21 -53.86 -24.74
N PHE A 334 -2.95 -52.97 -25.41
CA PHE A 334 -4.21 -53.28 -26.05
C PHE A 334 -4.01 -53.18 -27.57
N ASP A 335 -4.39 -54.24 -28.27
CA ASP A 335 -4.30 -54.36 -29.71
C ASP A 335 -5.49 -55.14 -30.28
N ARG A 336 -5.50 -55.48 -31.57
CA ARG A 336 -6.54 -56.22 -32.22
C ARG A 336 -6.75 -57.62 -31.70
N SER A 337 -5.77 -58.20 -31.04
CA SER A 337 -5.89 -59.55 -30.50
C SER A 337 -6.76 -59.65 -29.27
N ASN A 338 -6.85 -58.52 -28.51
CA ASN A 338 -7.51 -58.50 -27.21
C ASN A 338 -8.56 -57.40 -27.05
N SER A 339 -8.72 -56.51 -28.03
CA SER A 339 -9.61 -55.33 -27.98
C SER A 339 -10.15 -54.92 -29.33
N VAL A 340 -11.20 -54.07 -29.30
CA VAL A 340 -11.83 -53.48 -30.51
C VAL A 340 -12.16 -52.04 -30.20
N PHE A 341 -11.83 -51.12 -31.09
CA PHE A 341 -12.34 -49.77 -31.00
C PHE A 341 -13.81 -49.71 -31.43
N GLU A 342 -14.68 -49.25 -30.52
CA GLU A 342 -16.06 -48.90 -30.85
C GLU A 342 -16.10 -47.53 -31.55
N SER A 343 -15.27 -46.58 -31.08
CA SER A 343 -15.10 -45.25 -31.70
C SER A 343 -13.64 -44.78 -31.49
N PHE A 344 -13.15 -44.05 -32.50
CA PHE A 344 -11.87 -43.38 -32.41
C PHE A 344 -11.94 -42.03 -33.12
N SER A 345 -11.43 -41.01 -32.49
CA SER A 345 -11.31 -39.68 -33.10
C SER A 345 -10.00 -39.05 -32.68
N ARG A 346 -9.44 -38.28 -33.59
CA ARG A 346 -8.28 -37.42 -33.30
C ARG A 346 -8.77 -35.97 -33.30
N GLY A 347 -8.49 -35.22 -32.24
CA GLY A 347 -8.84 -33.83 -32.20
C GLY A 347 -8.20 -33.01 -33.34
N SER A 348 -8.84 -31.95 -33.76
CA SER A 348 -8.27 -30.96 -34.66
C SER A 348 -7.67 -29.79 -33.89
N TRP A 349 -6.76 -29.05 -34.52
CA TRP A 349 -6.25 -27.81 -33.95
C TRP A 349 -7.36 -26.79 -33.71
N GLU A 350 -8.42 -26.82 -34.50
CA GLU A 350 -9.58 -25.91 -34.35
C GLU A 350 -10.35 -26.11 -33.03
N GLU A 351 -10.28 -27.31 -32.45
CA GLU A 351 -10.95 -27.65 -31.17
C GLU A 351 -10.09 -27.33 -29.95
N THR A 352 -8.84 -26.86 -30.14
CA THR A 352 -7.93 -26.54 -29.04
C THR A 352 -8.06 -25.09 -28.61
N ILE A 353 -7.65 -24.79 -27.39
CA ILE A 353 -7.50 -23.41 -26.88
C ILE A 353 -6.01 -23.08 -26.71
N ASN A 354 -5.65 -21.81 -26.79
CA ASN A 354 -4.29 -21.35 -26.57
C ASN A 354 -4.16 -20.29 -25.47
N GLN A 355 -5.28 -19.92 -24.85
CA GLN A 355 -5.34 -19.09 -23.67
C GLN A 355 -6.31 -19.73 -22.67
N LEU A 356 -5.90 -19.76 -21.39
CA LEU A 356 -6.78 -20.15 -20.29
C LEU A 356 -6.83 -19.01 -19.29
N ASP A 357 -7.97 -18.34 -19.24
CA ASP A 357 -8.28 -17.34 -18.23
C ASP A 357 -8.83 -18.05 -17.01
N TYR A 358 -8.36 -17.71 -15.83
CA TYR A 358 -8.78 -18.38 -14.60
C TYR A 358 -8.92 -17.41 -13.43
N GLU A 359 -9.78 -17.79 -12.50
CA GLU A 359 -9.92 -17.09 -11.23
C GLU A 359 -9.47 -17.99 -10.06
N PHE A 360 -8.84 -17.38 -9.07
CA PHE A 360 -8.46 -18.01 -7.83
C PHE A 360 -8.66 -17.04 -6.66
N ILE A 361 -8.67 -17.55 -5.41
CA ILE A 361 -8.79 -16.70 -4.23
C ILE A 361 -7.38 -16.34 -3.76
N SER A 362 -7.05 -15.03 -3.72
CA SER A 362 -5.74 -14.59 -3.25
C SER A 362 -5.74 -14.29 -1.75
N ARG A 363 -5.01 -15.11 -0.98
CA ARG A 363 -4.81 -14.83 0.45
C ARG A 363 -4.01 -13.55 0.68
N ALA A 364 -3.05 -13.25 -0.20
CA ALA A 364 -2.24 -12.03 -0.14
C ALA A 364 -3.06 -10.76 -0.37
N ASP A 365 -4.15 -10.88 -1.16
CA ASP A 365 -5.05 -9.77 -1.50
C ASP A 365 -6.35 -9.82 -0.68
N ASP A 366 -6.24 -10.15 0.60
CA ASP A 366 -7.33 -10.21 1.57
C ASP A 366 -8.49 -11.15 1.16
N TYR A 367 -8.14 -12.33 0.61
CA TYR A 367 -9.09 -13.36 0.18
C TYR A 367 -10.05 -12.93 -0.93
N LYS A 368 -9.63 -12.00 -1.79
CA LYS A 368 -10.39 -11.58 -2.97
C LYS A 368 -10.22 -12.58 -4.11
N SER A 369 -11.26 -12.71 -4.95
CA SER A 369 -11.14 -13.40 -6.22
C SER A 369 -10.27 -12.57 -7.16
N MET A 370 -9.24 -13.20 -7.72
CA MET A 370 -8.26 -12.56 -8.60
C MET A 370 -8.26 -13.29 -9.94
N PRO A 371 -8.47 -12.57 -11.05
CA PRO A 371 -8.30 -13.12 -12.39
C PRO A 371 -6.82 -13.20 -12.74
N ASP A 372 -6.45 -14.22 -13.54
CA ASP A 372 -5.13 -14.38 -14.14
C ASP A 372 -5.25 -15.20 -15.43
N GLY A 373 -4.20 -15.28 -16.25
CA GLY A 373 -4.24 -15.99 -17.54
C GLY A 373 -2.95 -16.72 -17.85
N GLN A 374 -3.07 -17.86 -18.57
CA GLN A 374 -1.95 -18.60 -19.13
C GLN A 374 -2.10 -18.71 -20.65
N HIS A 375 -0.97 -18.69 -21.36
CA HIS A 375 -0.93 -18.71 -22.82
C HIS A 375 -0.02 -19.82 -23.34
N ASP A 376 -0.44 -20.51 -24.40
CA ASP A 376 0.38 -21.41 -25.20
C ASP A 376 0.74 -20.73 -26.52
N LEU A 377 1.93 -20.15 -26.58
CA LEU A 377 2.43 -19.44 -27.75
C LEU A 377 2.69 -20.37 -28.95
N ALA A 378 2.95 -21.65 -28.73
CA ALA A 378 3.16 -22.62 -29.81
C ALA A 378 1.84 -22.88 -30.52
N ASN A 379 0.77 -23.15 -29.79
CA ASN A 379 -0.58 -23.31 -30.37
C ASN A 379 -1.05 -22.00 -31.03
N PHE A 380 -0.80 -20.83 -30.43
CA PHE A 380 -1.14 -19.55 -31.03
C PHE A 380 -0.45 -19.38 -32.40
N ASN A 381 0.84 -19.71 -32.51
CA ASN A 381 1.56 -19.61 -33.77
C ASN A 381 1.03 -20.58 -34.84
N ILE A 382 0.50 -21.76 -34.45
CA ILE A 382 -0.12 -22.72 -35.36
C ILE A 382 -1.48 -22.22 -35.86
N ARG A 383 -2.30 -21.69 -34.96
CA ARG A 383 -3.68 -21.28 -35.26
C ARG A 383 -3.77 -19.87 -35.85
N GLY A 384 -2.90 -18.96 -35.47
CA GLY A 384 -2.92 -17.53 -35.84
C GLY A 384 -4.03 -16.68 -35.20
N VAL A 385 -4.83 -17.27 -34.29
CA VAL A 385 -5.89 -16.60 -33.56
C VAL A 385 -5.83 -16.97 -32.08
N VAL A 386 -6.32 -16.08 -31.21
CA VAL A 386 -6.50 -16.36 -29.80
C VAL A 386 -7.84 -17.06 -29.56
N GLU A 387 -7.79 -18.24 -28.95
CA GLU A 387 -8.94 -18.97 -28.47
C GLU A 387 -8.81 -19.18 -26.97
N SER A 388 -9.73 -18.61 -26.18
CA SER A 388 -9.66 -18.65 -24.74
C SER A 388 -10.70 -19.60 -24.13
N GLY A 389 -10.30 -20.22 -23.01
CA GLY A 389 -11.19 -20.97 -22.12
C GLY A 389 -11.18 -20.32 -20.74
N ASN A 390 -12.19 -20.59 -19.93
CA ASN A 390 -12.29 -20.07 -18.56
C ASN A 390 -12.30 -21.21 -17.55
N LYS A 391 -11.64 -21.01 -16.39
CA LYS A 391 -11.65 -21.97 -15.29
C LYS A 391 -11.57 -21.29 -13.93
N ASP A 392 -12.29 -21.87 -12.97
CA ASP A 392 -12.38 -21.40 -11.58
C ASP A 392 -11.60 -22.37 -10.65
N TYR A 393 -10.61 -21.85 -9.92
CA TYR A 393 -9.87 -22.59 -8.90
C TYR A 393 -10.30 -22.16 -7.49
N LYS A 394 -11.53 -22.41 -7.12
CA LYS A 394 -12.19 -21.94 -5.87
C LYS A 394 -11.50 -22.38 -4.58
N PHE A 395 -10.69 -23.45 -4.62
CA PHE A 395 -10.03 -24.04 -3.45
C PHE A 395 -8.53 -23.72 -3.39
N ILE A 396 -8.01 -22.98 -4.36
CA ILE A 396 -6.60 -22.56 -4.42
C ILE A 396 -6.49 -21.10 -3.96
N TYR A 397 -5.68 -20.89 -2.92
CA TYR A 397 -5.50 -19.57 -2.27
C TYR A 397 -4.10 -18.99 -2.49
N GLU A 398 -3.27 -19.70 -3.26
CA GLU A 398 -1.91 -19.28 -3.60
C GLU A 398 -1.77 -19.12 -5.12
N ARG A 399 -1.35 -17.94 -5.58
CA ARG A 399 -1.18 -17.61 -7.01
C ARG A 399 -0.26 -18.61 -7.73
N ALA A 400 0.86 -18.97 -7.11
CA ALA A 400 1.83 -19.89 -7.72
C ALA A 400 1.22 -21.28 -8.00
N LEU A 401 0.39 -21.79 -7.09
CA LEU A 401 -0.31 -23.04 -7.28
C LEU A 401 -1.41 -22.92 -8.33
N ALA A 402 -2.17 -21.82 -8.35
CA ALA A 402 -3.21 -21.56 -9.35
C ALA A 402 -2.60 -21.51 -10.76
N SER A 403 -1.51 -20.78 -10.94
CA SER A 403 -0.75 -20.70 -12.18
C SER A 403 -0.24 -22.07 -12.64
N LYS A 404 0.27 -22.91 -11.71
CA LYS A 404 0.71 -24.29 -11.99
C LYS A 404 -0.45 -25.18 -12.46
N CYS A 405 -1.61 -25.06 -11.82
CA CYS A 405 -2.81 -25.81 -12.24
C CYS A 405 -3.32 -25.32 -13.59
N ALA A 406 -3.35 -24.00 -13.84
CA ALA A 406 -3.77 -23.46 -15.11
C ALA A 406 -2.87 -23.88 -16.27
N LEU A 407 -1.54 -23.90 -16.05
CA LEU A 407 -0.60 -24.37 -17.05
C LEU A 407 -0.77 -25.87 -17.35
N ARG A 408 -1.02 -26.70 -16.33
CA ARG A 408 -1.33 -28.12 -16.49
C ARG A 408 -2.59 -28.31 -17.35
N ASP A 409 -3.65 -27.60 -17.03
CA ASP A 409 -4.93 -27.73 -17.68
C ASP A 409 -4.90 -27.18 -19.11
N LEU A 410 -4.23 -26.02 -19.32
CA LEU A 410 -4.03 -25.48 -20.68
C LEU A 410 -3.26 -26.47 -21.57
N ARG A 411 -2.26 -27.17 -21.03
CA ARG A 411 -1.47 -28.16 -21.76
C ARG A 411 -2.32 -29.30 -22.30
N ILE A 412 -3.33 -29.72 -21.55
CA ILE A 412 -4.28 -30.73 -22.02
C ILE A 412 -5.19 -30.16 -23.11
N LEU A 413 -5.65 -28.93 -22.93
CA LEU A 413 -6.60 -28.27 -23.82
C LEU A 413 -5.96 -27.68 -25.10
N ALA A 414 -4.66 -27.43 -25.07
CA ALA A 414 -3.90 -26.88 -26.20
C ALA A 414 -3.46 -27.93 -27.24
N LEU A 415 -3.64 -29.22 -26.97
CA LEU A 415 -3.20 -30.31 -27.84
C LEU A 415 -4.42 -31.03 -28.46
N PRO A 416 -4.34 -31.39 -29.77
CA PRO A 416 -5.40 -32.16 -30.45
C PRO A 416 -5.27 -33.65 -30.09
N LEU A 417 -5.60 -34.00 -28.83
CA LEU A 417 -5.43 -35.34 -28.29
C LEU A 417 -6.40 -36.33 -28.93
N ALA A 418 -5.90 -37.54 -29.20
CA ALA A 418 -6.71 -38.64 -29.66
C ALA A 418 -7.61 -39.17 -28.55
N LYS A 419 -8.86 -39.48 -28.86
CA LYS A 419 -9.88 -40.03 -27.95
C LYS A 419 -10.52 -41.25 -28.57
N GLY A 420 -10.92 -42.17 -27.73
CA GLY A 420 -11.60 -43.37 -28.24
C GLY A 420 -12.34 -44.15 -27.17
N ARG A 421 -13.22 -45.00 -27.64
CA ARG A 421 -13.86 -46.00 -26.79
C ARG A 421 -13.38 -47.36 -27.22
N LEU A 422 -12.71 -48.08 -26.29
CA LEU A 422 -12.11 -49.37 -26.49
C LEU A 422 -12.93 -50.41 -25.75
N ILE A 423 -13.34 -51.47 -26.46
CA ILE A 423 -13.97 -52.64 -25.86
C ILE A 423 -12.96 -53.76 -25.77
N THR A 424 -12.81 -54.36 -24.60
CA THR A 424 -11.91 -55.50 -24.36
C THR A 424 -12.66 -56.63 -23.66
N ASN A 425 -12.04 -57.76 -23.58
CA ASN A 425 -12.54 -58.91 -22.85
C ASN A 425 -12.17 -58.76 -21.35
N ARG A 426 -12.37 -59.81 -20.56
CA ARG A 426 -12.10 -59.79 -19.11
C ARG A 426 -10.63 -59.49 -18.72
N THR A 427 -9.70 -59.51 -19.69
CA THR A 427 -8.32 -59.08 -19.40
C THR A 427 -8.25 -57.62 -18.99
N GLY A 428 -9.22 -56.78 -19.40
CA GLY A 428 -9.37 -55.39 -19.00
C GLY A 428 -9.97 -55.18 -17.62
N SER A 429 -10.45 -56.24 -16.92
CA SER A 429 -11.13 -56.13 -15.63
C SER A 429 -10.23 -55.59 -14.48
N LEU A 430 -8.92 -55.58 -14.66
CA LEU A 430 -7.93 -55.08 -13.73
C LEU A 430 -7.35 -53.72 -14.15
N VAL A 431 -7.99 -53.01 -15.05
CA VAL A 431 -7.65 -51.63 -15.45
C VAL A 431 -8.64 -50.68 -14.78
N TYR A 432 -8.12 -49.66 -14.18
CA TYR A 432 -8.89 -48.69 -13.39
C TYR A 432 -8.86 -47.28 -13.99
N PRO A 433 -9.81 -46.41 -13.64
CA PRO A 433 -9.75 -45.01 -14.03
C PRO A 433 -8.40 -44.36 -13.69
N SER A 434 -7.93 -43.42 -14.52
CA SER A 434 -6.64 -42.73 -14.49
C SER A 434 -5.42 -43.64 -14.76
N GLU A 435 -5.59 -44.95 -15.04
CA GLU A 435 -4.48 -45.83 -15.35
C GLU A 435 -3.95 -45.62 -16.76
N PRO A 436 -2.62 -45.48 -16.94
CA PRO A 436 -2.00 -45.42 -18.25
C PRO A 436 -1.98 -46.82 -18.89
N ILE A 437 -2.32 -46.92 -20.17
CA ILE A 437 -2.28 -48.12 -20.99
C ILE A 437 -1.59 -47.83 -22.32
N LYS A 438 -1.03 -48.86 -22.97
CA LYS A 438 -0.53 -48.77 -24.34
C LYS A 438 -1.57 -49.24 -25.33
N ILE A 439 -1.71 -48.52 -26.41
CA ILE A 439 -2.55 -48.90 -27.53
C ILE A 439 -1.68 -49.03 -28.78
N ASN A 440 -1.75 -50.25 -29.40
CA ASN A 440 -1.07 -50.51 -30.63
C ASN A 440 -2.10 -50.78 -31.75
N TRP A 441 -2.28 -49.77 -32.63
CA TRP A 441 -3.30 -49.80 -33.70
C TRP A 441 -2.77 -49.11 -34.94
N PRO A 442 -1.99 -49.79 -35.77
CA PRO A 442 -1.28 -49.21 -36.92
C PRO A 442 -2.19 -48.49 -37.91
N GLU A 443 -3.44 -48.94 -38.10
CA GLU A 443 -4.38 -48.31 -39.01
C GLU A 443 -4.84 -46.92 -38.60
N TYR A 444 -4.75 -46.64 -37.33
CA TYR A 444 -4.97 -45.27 -36.78
C TYR A 444 -3.67 -44.50 -36.52
N GLY A 445 -2.53 -45.05 -36.97
CA GLY A 445 -1.21 -44.46 -36.72
C GLY A 445 -0.81 -44.49 -35.24
N LEU A 446 -1.31 -45.49 -34.50
CA LEU A 446 -1.00 -45.67 -33.06
C LEU A 446 0.02 -46.82 -32.95
N ASP A 447 1.30 -46.46 -32.83
CA ASP A 447 2.36 -47.42 -32.57
C ASP A 447 2.75 -47.34 -31.07
N ASN A 448 2.24 -48.24 -30.25
CA ASN A 448 2.49 -48.29 -28.80
C ASN A 448 2.28 -46.95 -28.08
N LYS A 449 1.27 -46.19 -28.53
CA LYS A 449 0.94 -44.89 -27.94
C LYS A 449 0.33 -45.05 -26.57
N ILE A 450 0.68 -44.18 -25.67
CA ILE A 450 0.16 -44.18 -24.29
C ILE A 450 -1.13 -43.41 -24.24
N PHE A 451 -2.14 -44.03 -23.68
CA PHE A 451 -3.46 -43.47 -23.42
C PHE A 451 -3.75 -43.61 -21.96
N ARG A 452 -4.54 -42.69 -21.43
CA ARG A 452 -5.06 -42.75 -20.10
C ARG A 452 -6.53 -43.12 -20.12
N VAL A 453 -6.93 -43.98 -19.20
CA VAL A 453 -8.30 -44.43 -19.09
C VAL A 453 -9.11 -43.38 -18.35
N ALA A 454 -10.04 -42.71 -19.03
CA ALA A 454 -10.89 -41.70 -18.41
C ALA A 454 -12.06 -42.32 -17.64
N LYS A 455 -12.65 -43.38 -18.20
CA LYS A 455 -13.78 -44.09 -17.61
C LYS A 455 -13.74 -45.57 -17.90
N CYS A 456 -14.11 -46.39 -16.94
CA CYS A 456 -14.27 -47.85 -17.06
C CYS A 456 -15.72 -48.26 -16.87
N ASN A 457 -16.18 -49.11 -17.77
CA ASN A 457 -17.44 -49.87 -17.61
C ASN A 457 -17.13 -51.36 -17.67
N TYR A 458 -17.24 -52.04 -16.52
CA TYR A 458 -16.88 -53.45 -16.40
C TYR A 458 -17.99 -54.41 -16.87
N GLY A 459 -19.07 -53.84 -17.45
CA GLY A 459 -20.18 -54.58 -18.00
C GLY A 459 -20.88 -55.46 -16.96
N SER A 460 -21.41 -56.61 -17.45
CA SER A 460 -22.03 -57.61 -16.59
C SER A 460 -21.34 -58.95 -16.69
N LEU A 461 -21.53 -59.82 -15.73
CA LEU A 461 -20.97 -61.18 -15.75
C LEU A 461 -21.50 -62.01 -16.95
N LYS A 462 -22.63 -61.63 -17.52
CA LYS A 462 -23.22 -62.31 -18.67
C LYS A 462 -22.59 -61.93 -19.99
N ASP A 463 -22.09 -60.65 -20.12
CA ASP A 463 -21.57 -60.11 -21.37
C ASP A 463 -20.04 -60.28 -21.46
N GLY A 464 -19.34 -60.32 -20.39
CA GLY A 464 -17.87 -60.48 -20.40
C GLY A 464 -17.05 -59.33 -20.99
N ARG A 465 -17.67 -58.30 -21.50
CA ARG A 465 -17.04 -57.13 -22.08
C ARG A 465 -16.67 -56.09 -21.01
N VAL A 466 -15.52 -55.43 -21.23
CA VAL A 466 -15.11 -54.28 -20.45
C VAL A 466 -14.89 -53.12 -21.45
N THR A 467 -15.45 -51.99 -21.19
CA THR A 467 -15.35 -50.80 -22.06
C THR A 467 -14.57 -49.68 -21.39
N PHE A 468 -13.61 -49.10 -22.10
CA PHE A 468 -12.82 -47.97 -21.65
C PHE A 468 -13.10 -46.77 -22.53
N ASP A 469 -13.37 -45.63 -21.95
CA ASP A 469 -13.18 -44.33 -22.58
C ASP A 469 -11.72 -43.90 -22.34
N VAL A 470 -10.97 -43.68 -23.42
CA VAL A 470 -9.53 -43.41 -23.38
C VAL A 470 -9.19 -42.10 -24.06
N ILE A 471 -8.18 -41.39 -23.52
CA ILE A 471 -7.64 -40.17 -24.08
C ILE A 471 -6.11 -40.27 -24.15
N GLU A 472 -5.49 -39.78 -25.22
CA GLU A 472 -4.03 -39.80 -25.37
C GLU A 472 -3.36 -39.08 -24.19
N ASP A 473 -2.31 -39.69 -23.61
CA ASP A 473 -1.65 -39.15 -22.41
C ASP A 473 -0.71 -37.99 -22.75
N VAL A 474 -0.94 -36.82 -22.16
CA VAL A 474 -0.12 -35.63 -22.38
C VAL A 474 1.30 -35.73 -21.88
N PHE A 475 1.56 -36.62 -20.90
CA PHE A 475 2.92 -36.83 -20.38
C PHE A 475 3.84 -37.54 -21.37
N SER A 476 3.28 -38.09 -22.44
CA SER A 476 4.07 -38.69 -23.54
C SER A 476 4.81 -37.62 -24.39
N PHE A 477 4.45 -36.35 -24.31
CA PHE A 477 5.02 -35.26 -25.10
C PHE A 477 6.21 -34.53 -24.45
N GLY A 478 6.77 -35.05 -23.34
CA GLY A 478 7.95 -34.52 -22.66
C GLY A 478 7.66 -33.38 -21.65
N ALA A 479 8.64 -33.05 -20.85
CA ALA A 479 8.55 -31.99 -19.84
C ALA A 479 8.86 -30.61 -20.44
N LEU A 480 7.99 -29.62 -20.22
CA LEU A 480 8.29 -28.21 -20.47
C LEU A 480 8.77 -27.55 -19.19
N ALA A 481 9.73 -26.64 -19.31
CA ALA A 481 10.19 -25.84 -18.18
C ALA A 481 9.07 -24.91 -17.69
N TYR A 482 8.87 -24.89 -16.38
CA TYR A 482 7.89 -24.05 -15.71
C TYR A 482 8.55 -22.69 -15.40
N ASN A 483 8.04 -21.60 -15.97
CA ASN A 483 8.35 -20.26 -15.52
C ASN A 483 7.23 -19.77 -14.60
N VAL A 484 7.55 -19.57 -13.34
CA VAL A 484 6.67 -18.82 -12.44
C VAL A 484 6.69 -17.37 -12.92
N VAL A 485 5.59 -16.90 -13.48
CA VAL A 485 5.42 -15.46 -13.69
C VAL A 485 5.40 -14.85 -12.29
N GLY A 486 6.42 -14.05 -11.96
CA GLY A 486 6.44 -13.30 -10.71
C GLY A 486 5.13 -12.53 -10.57
N GLY A 487 4.60 -12.47 -9.36
CA GLY A 487 3.42 -11.66 -9.07
C GLY A 487 3.60 -10.25 -9.64
N SER A 488 2.51 -9.56 -9.94
CA SER A 488 2.49 -8.21 -10.54
C SER A 488 3.28 -7.15 -9.78
N GLY A 489 3.87 -7.48 -8.61
CA GLY A 489 4.51 -6.50 -7.72
C GLY A 489 3.51 -5.54 -7.07
N TRP A 490 2.22 -5.69 -7.36
CA TRP A 490 1.20 -4.90 -6.70
C TRP A 490 1.08 -5.33 -5.24
N THR A 491 1.39 -4.40 -4.36
CA THR A 491 1.13 -4.55 -2.92
C THR A 491 -0.16 -3.81 -2.63
N ALA A 492 -1.11 -4.46 -1.94
CA ALA A 492 -2.30 -3.77 -1.49
C ALA A 492 -1.88 -2.53 -0.68
N PRO A 493 -2.41 -1.34 -0.98
CA PRO A 493 -2.08 -0.17 -0.21
C PRO A 493 -2.42 -0.42 1.26
N THR A 494 -1.47 -0.15 2.16
CA THR A 494 -1.79 -0.13 3.60
C THR A 494 -2.80 0.98 3.82
N THR A 495 -3.98 0.61 4.28
CA THR A 495 -5.07 1.56 4.50
C THR A 495 -4.88 2.40 5.76
N THR A 496 -4.05 1.94 6.71
CA THR A 496 -3.79 2.65 7.97
C THR A 496 -2.84 3.83 7.75
N PRO A 497 -3.17 5.05 8.22
CA PRO A 497 -2.25 6.18 8.15
C PRO A 497 -0.95 5.89 8.91
N THR A 498 0.19 6.17 8.28
CA THR A 498 1.53 5.99 8.88
C THR A 498 2.27 7.32 8.92
N SER A 499 3.04 7.56 9.99
CA SER A 499 3.83 8.80 10.12
C SER A 499 4.87 8.91 9.02
N ALA A 500 5.03 10.11 8.45
CA ALA A 500 6.14 10.40 7.57
C ALA A 500 7.45 10.37 8.36
N THR A 501 8.46 9.75 7.78
CA THR A 501 9.80 9.67 8.40
C THR A 501 10.75 10.73 7.85
N LEU A 502 10.45 11.25 6.69
CA LEU A 502 11.28 12.21 5.98
C LEU A 502 10.50 13.50 5.74
N GLU A 503 10.88 14.52 6.50
CA GLU A 503 10.22 15.82 6.55
C GLU A 503 11.24 16.94 6.71
N LYS A 504 11.06 18.06 6.02
CA LYS A 504 11.88 19.28 6.16
C LYS A 504 11.01 20.52 6.22
N VAL A 505 11.47 21.48 7.01
CA VAL A 505 10.81 22.78 7.15
C VAL A 505 11.88 23.87 7.10
N PHE A 506 11.58 24.96 6.40
CA PHE A 506 12.47 26.12 6.29
C PHE A 506 11.69 27.39 5.97
N GLU A 507 12.35 28.54 6.01
CA GLU A 507 11.74 29.84 5.69
C GLU A 507 11.52 29.98 4.19
N GLN A 508 10.35 30.46 3.82
CA GLN A 508 9.93 30.61 2.43
C GLN A 508 10.72 31.72 1.72
N PRO A 509 11.30 31.45 0.53
CA PRO A 509 11.88 32.51 -0.32
C PRO A 509 10.83 33.54 -0.76
N TYR A 510 11.23 34.78 -0.97
CA TYR A 510 10.35 35.87 -1.44
C TYR A 510 9.54 35.52 -2.70
N PHE A 511 10.13 34.76 -3.61
CA PHE A 511 9.52 34.42 -4.90
C PHE A 511 8.13 33.74 -4.76
N PHE A 512 7.91 32.93 -3.72
CA PHE A 512 6.68 32.17 -3.58
C PHE A 512 5.47 32.98 -3.10
N HIS A 513 5.68 34.06 -2.35
CA HIS A 513 4.59 34.86 -1.78
C HIS A 513 4.70 36.36 -2.07
N LYS A 514 5.84 36.85 -2.57
CA LYS A 514 6.11 38.24 -3.02
C LYS A 514 5.82 39.31 -1.97
N THR A 515 6.03 38.97 -0.69
CA THR A 515 5.90 39.89 0.46
C THR A 515 7.13 39.79 1.36
N ASP A 516 7.43 40.84 2.15
CA ASP A 516 8.50 40.82 3.16
C ASP A 516 7.96 40.22 4.48
N GLU A 517 7.51 38.98 4.44
CA GLU A 517 6.94 38.27 5.59
C GLU A 517 7.60 36.90 5.76
N ASN A 518 7.77 36.50 7.02
CA ASN A 518 8.28 35.17 7.34
C ASN A 518 7.16 34.13 7.27
N ARG A 519 7.29 33.15 6.37
CA ARG A 519 6.34 32.06 6.18
C ARG A 519 7.08 30.73 6.10
N PRO A 520 6.48 29.61 6.55
CA PRO A 520 7.12 28.31 6.48
C PRO A 520 6.96 27.64 5.11
N VAL A 521 7.95 26.87 4.69
CA VAL A 521 7.82 25.79 3.71
C VAL A 521 7.80 24.47 4.46
N SER A 522 6.88 23.59 4.13
CA SER A 522 6.87 22.21 4.63
C SER A 522 7.03 21.23 3.48
N LEU A 523 8.07 20.42 3.53
CA LEU A 523 8.35 19.34 2.58
C LEU A 523 8.20 18.02 3.29
N VAL A 524 7.34 17.14 2.76
CA VAL A 524 7.06 15.82 3.32
C VAL A 524 7.16 14.78 2.21
N ALA A 525 8.05 13.82 2.37
CA ALA A 525 8.14 12.68 1.46
C ALA A 525 7.06 11.64 1.79
N SER A 526 6.58 10.94 0.77
CA SER A 526 5.60 9.87 0.98
C SER A 526 6.22 8.74 1.81
N PRO A 527 5.58 8.29 2.88
CA PRO A 527 6.02 7.10 3.60
C PRO A 527 5.68 5.80 2.86
N GLY A 528 5.06 5.88 1.67
CA GLY A 528 4.58 4.70 0.93
C GLY A 528 3.26 4.15 1.48
N GLY A 529 2.91 2.91 1.10
CA GLY A 529 1.82 2.18 1.73
C GLY A 529 0.41 2.75 1.52
N GLY A 530 0.15 3.50 0.42
CA GLY A 530 -1.18 4.02 0.11
C GLY A 530 -1.57 5.29 0.85
N GLN A 531 -0.57 6.02 1.37
CA GLN A 531 -0.78 7.39 1.85
C GLN A 531 -1.03 8.31 0.65
N LEU A 532 -2.06 9.17 0.75
CA LEU A 532 -2.52 10.03 -0.36
C LEU A 532 -1.90 11.42 -0.30
N ASN A 533 -1.92 12.03 0.87
CA ASN A 533 -1.48 13.40 1.13
C ASN A 533 -1.24 13.59 2.64
N HIS A 534 -1.00 14.83 3.07
CA HIS A 534 -0.82 15.16 4.48
C HIS A 534 -1.43 16.53 4.81
N ASP A 535 -1.71 16.76 6.08
CA ASP A 535 -2.08 18.08 6.59
C ASP A 535 -0.88 18.77 7.23
N VAL A 536 -0.91 20.10 7.28
CA VAL A 536 0.12 20.91 7.94
C VAL A 536 -0.51 21.63 9.13
N TYR A 537 -0.02 21.33 10.31
CA TYR A 537 -0.41 21.99 11.55
C TYR A 537 0.77 22.76 12.14
N ALA A 538 0.50 23.93 12.73
CA ALA A 538 1.51 24.69 13.46
C ALA A 538 1.09 25.00 14.89
N SER A 539 2.09 25.08 15.76
CA SER A 539 1.98 25.52 17.13
C SER A 539 2.95 26.67 17.38
N THR A 540 2.47 27.73 18.03
CA THR A 540 3.25 28.89 18.49
C THR A 540 3.46 28.90 20.00
N ASP A 541 2.94 27.91 20.72
CA ASP A 541 2.97 27.79 22.18
C ASP A 541 3.83 26.63 22.68
N GLY A 542 4.86 26.26 21.90
CA GLY A 542 5.80 25.20 22.26
C GLY A 542 5.31 23.78 22.00
N GLY A 543 4.19 23.61 21.29
CA GLY A 543 3.64 22.30 20.94
C GLY A 543 2.46 21.86 21.79
N VAL A 544 1.86 22.77 22.55
CA VAL A 544 0.66 22.47 23.37
C VAL A 544 -0.59 22.47 22.52
N ASN A 545 -0.80 23.50 21.71
CA ASN A 545 -1.94 23.60 20.79
C ASN A 545 -1.46 23.70 19.36
N TYR A 546 -2.12 23.00 18.45
CA TYR A 546 -1.83 23.02 17.04
C TYR A 546 -3.03 23.52 16.23
N THR A 547 -2.78 24.42 15.30
CA THR A 547 -3.77 24.96 14.37
C THR A 547 -3.48 24.45 12.96
N LEU A 548 -4.50 24.03 12.23
CA LEU A 548 -4.39 23.61 10.84
C LEU A 548 -4.02 24.82 9.97
N LEU A 549 -2.94 24.72 9.21
CA LEU A 549 -2.51 25.74 8.26
C LEU A 549 -2.92 25.40 6.83
N GLN A 550 -2.77 24.12 6.46
CA GLN A 550 -3.11 23.64 5.12
C GLN A 550 -3.55 22.18 5.21
N SER A 551 -4.63 21.83 4.52
CA SER A 551 -5.11 20.46 4.37
C SER A 551 -4.72 19.88 3.02
N GLU A 552 -4.59 18.56 2.96
CA GLU A 552 -4.40 17.77 1.73
C GLU A 552 -3.19 18.19 0.88
N ALA A 553 -2.09 18.61 1.53
CA ALA A 553 -0.84 18.91 0.86
C ALA A 553 -0.22 17.64 0.25
N LEU A 554 0.25 17.74 -0.98
CA LEU A 554 0.86 16.61 -1.69
C LEU A 554 2.23 16.26 -1.11
N PHE A 555 2.62 14.99 -1.25
CA PHE A 555 3.98 14.56 -0.94
C PHE A 555 4.97 15.05 -1.99
N VAL A 556 6.16 15.39 -1.54
CA VAL A 556 7.24 15.90 -2.38
C VAL A 556 8.14 14.75 -2.85
N PRO A 557 8.42 14.62 -4.17
CA PRO A 557 9.41 13.69 -4.64
C PRO A 557 10.81 14.01 -4.11
N VAL A 558 11.56 12.97 -3.73
CA VAL A 558 12.90 13.08 -3.16
C VAL A 558 13.84 12.07 -3.80
N GLY A 559 15.00 12.56 -4.24
CA GLY A 559 16.12 11.73 -4.66
C GLY A 559 17.35 11.91 -3.77
N GLN A 560 18.33 11.04 -3.92
CA GLN A 560 19.61 11.11 -3.25
C GLN A 560 20.75 11.12 -4.26
N LEU A 561 21.69 12.07 -4.15
CA LEU A 561 22.85 12.20 -5.04
C LEU A 561 23.74 10.95 -5.00
N LEU A 562 24.07 10.45 -6.16
CA LEU A 562 24.93 9.27 -6.34
C LEU A 562 26.41 9.61 -6.47
N SER A 563 26.73 10.87 -6.76
CA SER A 563 28.10 11.39 -6.86
C SER A 563 28.18 12.84 -6.39
N ASN A 564 29.39 13.31 -6.09
CA ASN A 564 29.61 14.72 -5.76
C ASN A 564 29.25 15.61 -6.96
N TYR A 565 28.57 16.73 -6.67
CA TYR A 565 28.21 17.71 -7.66
C TYR A 565 28.88 19.07 -7.35
N PRO A 566 29.93 19.47 -8.05
CA PRO A 566 30.77 20.61 -7.65
C PRO A 566 30.10 21.96 -7.92
N ALA A 567 30.48 22.99 -7.16
CA ALA A 567 30.07 24.38 -7.37
C ALA A 567 30.67 25.02 -8.64
N THR A 568 31.70 24.39 -9.23
CA THR A 568 32.43 24.88 -10.40
C THR A 568 31.81 24.43 -11.73
N THR A 569 30.68 23.69 -11.70
CA THR A 569 29.93 23.45 -12.94
C THR A 569 29.37 24.73 -13.52
N ASP A 570 29.12 24.74 -14.81
CA ASP A 570 28.49 25.88 -15.47
C ASP A 570 27.14 26.22 -14.83
N TYR A 571 26.75 27.48 -14.86
CA TYR A 571 25.45 27.92 -14.30
C TYR A 571 24.24 27.30 -15.00
N PHE A 572 24.44 26.86 -16.24
CA PHE A 572 23.59 25.94 -16.96
C PHE A 572 24.36 24.64 -17.21
N ASP A 573 24.04 23.62 -16.47
CA ASP A 573 24.69 22.32 -16.61
C ASP A 573 23.85 21.39 -17.50
N ALA A 574 24.32 21.17 -18.72
CA ALA A 574 23.63 20.31 -19.68
C ALA A 574 23.62 18.83 -19.27
N MET A 575 24.64 18.38 -18.53
CA MET A 575 24.79 16.98 -18.11
C MET A 575 24.09 16.67 -16.79
N GLY A 576 24.12 17.61 -15.84
CA GLY A 576 23.48 17.47 -14.54
C GLY A 576 24.07 16.37 -13.66
N PHE A 577 23.21 15.58 -12.99
CA PHE A 577 23.62 14.60 -11.98
C PHE A 577 22.66 13.41 -11.91
N GLU A 578 23.12 12.30 -11.32
CA GLU A 578 22.32 11.10 -11.09
C GLU A 578 21.76 11.04 -9.67
N LEU A 579 20.51 10.54 -9.55
CA LEU A 579 19.80 10.30 -8.30
C LEU A 579 19.39 8.84 -8.17
N SER A 580 19.41 8.32 -6.95
CA SER A 580 18.58 7.18 -6.55
C SER A 580 17.22 7.66 -6.08
N ASP A 581 16.17 6.86 -6.31
CA ASP A 581 14.82 7.14 -5.79
C ASP A 581 14.79 6.94 -4.28
N VAL A 582 14.33 7.96 -3.56
CA VAL A 582 14.01 7.88 -2.13
C VAL A 582 12.49 7.88 -1.95
N SER A 583 11.78 8.67 -2.76
CA SER A 583 10.31 8.73 -2.74
C SER A 583 9.80 9.41 -4.01
N LEU A 584 8.90 8.75 -4.74
CA LEU A 584 8.07 9.31 -5.82
C LEU A 584 8.82 9.90 -7.03
N LEU A 585 10.10 9.64 -7.26
CA LEU A 585 10.82 10.15 -8.44
C LEU A 585 10.19 9.69 -9.77
N SER A 586 9.51 8.54 -9.77
CA SER A 586 8.78 8.07 -10.96
C SER A 586 7.60 8.95 -11.37
N SER A 587 7.16 9.86 -10.51
CA SER A 587 6.11 10.84 -10.83
C SER A 587 6.63 12.15 -11.43
N VAL A 588 7.94 12.34 -11.45
CA VAL A 588 8.58 13.55 -11.98
C VAL A 588 8.72 13.44 -13.50
N VAL A 589 8.43 14.51 -14.20
CA VAL A 589 8.49 14.60 -15.67
C VAL A 589 9.33 15.78 -16.11
N ASP A 590 9.70 15.82 -17.39
CA ASP A 590 10.40 16.95 -17.99
C ASP A 590 9.62 18.24 -17.85
N VAL A 591 10.32 19.37 -17.67
CA VAL A 591 9.72 20.68 -17.44
C VAL A 591 10.15 21.64 -18.56
N ALA A 592 9.18 22.23 -19.23
CA ALA A 592 9.50 23.19 -20.29
C ALA A 592 10.07 24.50 -19.71
N VAL A 593 10.96 25.15 -20.45
CA VAL A 593 11.63 26.39 -20.03
C VAL A 593 10.65 27.49 -19.56
N ASN A 594 9.49 27.59 -20.22
CA ASN A 594 8.50 28.58 -19.82
C ASN A 594 7.82 28.24 -18.48
N ASP A 595 7.67 26.96 -18.16
CA ASP A 595 7.11 26.51 -16.90
C ASP A 595 8.13 26.70 -15.77
N ILE A 596 9.43 26.44 -16.06
CA ILE A 596 10.53 26.76 -15.11
C ILE A 596 10.50 28.24 -14.72
N LYS A 597 10.32 29.14 -15.70
CA LYS A 597 10.20 30.57 -15.41
C LYS A 597 9.08 30.91 -14.45
N ASN A 598 7.98 30.15 -14.48
CA ASN A 598 6.85 30.32 -13.58
C ASN A 598 7.06 29.67 -12.20
N GLY A 599 8.14 28.93 -12.01
CA GLY A 599 8.49 28.26 -10.74
C GLY A 599 8.29 26.77 -10.71
N ASP A 600 7.99 26.12 -11.85
CA ASP A 600 8.00 24.66 -11.95
C ASP A 600 9.42 24.11 -12.09
N GLY A 601 9.61 22.81 -11.84
CA GLY A 601 10.91 22.16 -11.96
C GLY A 601 11.97 22.65 -10.95
N LEU A 602 11.56 23.25 -9.84
CA LEU A 602 12.49 23.68 -8.80
C LEU A 602 12.95 22.52 -7.94
N LEU A 603 14.26 22.46 -7.71
CA LEU A 603 14.96 21.53 -6.84
C LEU A 603 15.53 22.26 -5.63
N TRP A 604 15.48 21.64 -4.46
CA TRP A 604 16.14 22.12 -3.26
C TRP A 604 17.11 21.08 -2.72
N PHE A 605 18.37 21.47 -2.56
CA PHE A 605 19.42 20.66 -1.97
C PHE A 605 19.44 20.86 -0.46
N GLU A 606 19.25 19.75 0.28
CA GLU A 606 18.95 19.77 1.70
C GLU A 606 20.06 20.35 2.57
N ASP A 607 21.32 20.05 2.29
CA ASP A 607 22.46 20.42 3.15
C ASP A 607 23.01 21.81 2.84
N THR A 608 22.88 22.25 1.60
CA THR A 608 23.47 23.51 1.10
C THR A 608 22.47 24.64 0.95
N ASN A 609 21.17 24.34 1.02
CA ASN A 609 20.07 25.25 0.73
C ASN A 609 20.08 25.83 -0.71
N GLU A 610 20.85 25.27 -1.65
CA GLU A 610 20.78 25.71 -3.05
C GLU A 610 19.41 25.38 -3.63
N ILE A 611 18.82 26.35 -4.34
CA ILE A 611 17.69 26.14 -5.24
C ILE A 611 18.23 26.09 -6.66
N ALA A 612 17.92 25.02 -7.36
CA ALA A 612 18.20 24.86 -8.79
C ALA A 612 16.88 24.61 -9.53
N ALA A 613 16.93 24.62 -10.86
CA ALA A 613 15.82 24.17 -11.69
C ALA A 613 16.33 23.18 -12.72
N PHE A 614 15.46 22.29 -13.23
CA PHE A 614 15.84 21.31 -14.24
C PHE A 614 14.84 21.28 -15.39
N GLU A 615 15.31 20.90 -16.59
CA GLU A 615 14.47 20.74 -17.76
C GLU A 615 14.14 19.24 -18.02
N ASP A 616 15.15 18.37 -17.92
CA ASP A 616 15.02 16.96 -18.33
C ASP A 616 15.25 16.00 -17.16
N ILE A 617 14.42 14.95 -17.09
CA ILE A 617 14.61 13.79 -16.22
C ILE A 617 14.46 12.51 -17.03
N SER A 618 15.35 11.55 -16.85
CA SER A 618 15.25 10.25 -17.49
C SER A 618 15.58 9.12 -16.53
N TYR A 619 14.90 7.99 -16.70
CA TYR A 619 15.11 6.80 -15.89
C TYR A 619 15.86 5.74 -16.68
N ASN A 620 16.94 5.25 -16.13
CA ASN A 620 17.70 4.13 -16.68
C ASN A 620 17.29 2.83 -16.01
N ALA A 621 16.50 2.01 -16.70
CA ALA A 621 15.97 0.75 -16.18
C ALA A 621 17.06 -0.31 -15.88
N ILE A 622 18.25 -0.21 -16.49
CA ILE A 622 19.34 -1.16 -16.26
C ILE A 622 20.03 -0.86 -14.92
N THR A 623 20.24 0.44 -14.62
CA THR A 623 20.96 0.87 -13.41
C THR A 623 20.02 1.23 -12.25
N GLY A 624 18.73 1.41 -12.53
CA GLY A 624 17.74 1.85 -11.53
C GLY A 624 17.91 3.31 -11.11
N ARG A 625 18.53 4.16 -11.94
CA ARG A 625 18.91 5.53 -11.61
C ARG A 625 18.12 6.54 -12.41
N TYR A 626 17.94 7.72 -11.83
CA TYR A 626 17.39 8.89 -12.50
C TYR A 626 18.51 9.86 -12.87
N GLN A 627 18.55 10.28 -14.13
CA GLN A 627 19.44 11.35 -14.62
C GLN A 627 18.64 12.64 -14.67
N ILE A 628 19.10 13.65 -13.94
CA ILE A 628 18.61 15.03 -14.03
C ILE A 628 19.56 15.79 -14.93
N ALA A 629 19.06 16.44 -15.97
CA ALA A 629 19.87 17.16 -16.94
C ALA A 629 19.33 18.57 -17.22
N ARG A 630 20.12 19.39 -17.91
CA ARG A 630 19.83 20.80 -18.27
C ARG A 630 19.46 21.61 -17.03
N VAL A 631 20.35 21.58 -16.03
CA VAL A 631 20.13 22.15 -14.69
C VAL A 631 20.53 23.63 -14.66
N TRP A 632 19.64 24.48 -14.17
CA TRP A 632 19.90 25.88 -13.87
C TRP A 632 20.34 25.99 -12.42
N ARG A 633 21.62 26.26 -12.20
CA ARG A 633 22.23 26.31 -10.87
C ARG A 633 22.01 27.64 -10.17
N GLY A 634 21.79 27.57 -8.86
CA GLY A 634 21.73 28.75 -7.99
C GLY A 634 20.70 29.79 -8.42
N VAL A 635 19.44 29.40 -8.57
CA VAL A 635 18.35 30.30 -8.94
C VAL A 635 17.76 31.00 -7.69
N LEU A 636 16.97 32.02 -7.91
CA LEU A 636 16.28 32.83 -6.89
C LEU A 636 17.29 33.53 -5.93
N ASP A 637 17.13 33.26 -4.64
CA ASP A 637 17.95 33.82 -3.54
C ASP A 637 19.22 33.00 -3.25
N THR A 638 19.58 32.05 -4.11
CA THR A 638 20.70 31.13 -3.90
C THR A 638 21.80 31.25 -4.96
N LEU A 639 22.93 30.63 -4.69
CA LEU A 639 24.08 30.51 -5.59
C LEU A 639 24.50 29.06 -5.70
N PRO A 640 25.20 28.66 -6.81
CA PRO A 640 25.74 27.32 -6.95
C PRO A 640 26.65 26.94 -5.78
N GLN A 641 26.40 25.79 -5.18
CA GLN A 641 27.14 25.21 -4.05
C GLN A 641 27.80 23.90 -4.48
N ALA A 642 28.72 23.41 -3.66
CA ALA A 642 29.24 22.03 -3.81
C ALA A 642 28.39 21.07 -3.01
N HIS A 643 27.93 20.01 -3.66
CA HIS A 643 27.11 18.97 -3.06
C HIS A 643 27.89 17.67 -2.94
N LEU A 644 27.68 16.95 -1.85
CA LEU A 644 28.32 15.66 -1.60
C LEU A 644 27.41 14.50 -1.99
N THR A 645 28.02 13.38 -2.32
CA THR A 645 27.30 12.10 -2.49
C THR A 645 26.47 11.80 -1.24
N GLY A 646 25.22 11.43 -1.44
CA GLY A 646 24.29 11.12 -0.36
C GLY A 646 23.39 12.28 0.06
N GLU A 647 23.65 13.52 -0.40
CA GLU A 647 22.78 14.67 -0.15
C GLU A 647 21.40 14.44 -0.79
N ARG A 648 20.33 14.83 -0.11
CA ARG A 648 18.96 14.73 -0.61
C ARG A 648 18.60 15.93 -1.46
N VAL A 649 17.88 15.63 -2.55
CA VAL A 649 17.36 16.62 -3.49
C VAL A 649 15.84 16.51 -3.50
N TRP A 650 15.16 17.58 -3.13
CA TRP A 650 13.73 17.70 -3.04
C TRP A 650 13.16 18.45 -4.25
N PHE A 651 12.09 17.92 -4.86
CA PHE A 651 11.43 18.52 -6.03
C PHE A 651 10.31 19.45 -5.53
N ILE A 652 10.65 20.64 -5.08
CA ILE A 652 9.81 21.54 -4.29
C ILE A 652 8.62 22.15 -5.03
N SER A 653 8.61 22.13 -6.35
CA SER A 653 7.49 22.63 -7.17
C SER A 653 6.39 21.59 -7.43
N LEU A 654 6.65 20.30 -7.19
CA LEU A 654 5.72 19.20 -7.47
C LEU A 654 4.86 18.80 -6.26
N GLY A 655 5.07 19.42 -5.15
CA GLY A 655 4.40 19.17 -3.89
C GLY A 655 4.95 20.14 -2.87
N GLY A 656 4.70 19.90 -1.64
CA GLY A 656 5.12 20.80 -0.59
C GLY A 656 4.06 21.82 -0.25
N ALA A 657 3.92 22.05 1.04
CA ALA A 657 2.98 23.02 1.54
C ALA A 657 3.67 24.38 1.65
N LEU A 658 3.01 25.38 1.12
CA LEU A 658 3.35 26.79 1.22
C LEU A 658 2.26 27.52 2.03
N PRO A 659 2.17 27.30 3.36
CA PRO A 659 1.13 27.93 4.16
C PRO A 659 1.20 29.45 4.09
N ASN A 660 0.03 30.08 3.97
CA ASN A 660 -0.07 31.53 3.81
C ASN A 660 -0.03 32.31 5.14
N GLN A 661 0.24 31.63 6.25
CA GLN A 661 0.33 32.25 7.57
C GLN A 661 1.70 32.93 7.77
N ALA A 662 1.68 34.22 8.02
CA ALA A 662 2.88 34.99 8.37
C ALA A 662 3.18 34.89 9.88
N TYR A 663 4.47 34.95 10.21
CA TYR A 663 4.98 34.84 11.57
C TYR A 663 5.97 35.99 11.86
N ALA A 664 6.04 36.39 13.13
CA ALA A 664 6.98 37.40 13.57
C ALA A 664 8.43 36.92 13.46
N ASP A 665 9.35 37.87 13.27
CA ASP A 665 10.78 37.64 13.34
C ASP A 665 11.19 37.00 14.68
N SER A 666 12.15 36.11 14.65
CA SER A 666 12.66 35.35 15.79
C SER A 666 11.64 34.44 16.49
N LEU A 667 10.42 34.29 15.96
CA LEU A 667 9.42 33.36 16.51
C LEU A 667 9.80 31.92 16.20
N ALA A 668 9.79 31.07 17.24
CA ALA A 668 9.92 29.63 17.09
C ALA A 668 8.53 28.98 17.01
N ILE A 669 8.32 28.14 16.00
CA ILE A 669 7.09 27.35 15.83
C ILE A 669 7.41 25.86 15.75
N LYS A 670 6.42 25.04 16.03
CA LYS A 670 6.47 23.59 15.77
C LYS A 670 5.45 23.20 14.72
N LEU A 671 5.90 22.46 13.72
CA LEU A 671 5.05 21.97 12.63
C LEU A 671 4.84 20.46 12.76
N LYS A 672 3.65 19.98 12.43
CA LYS A 672 3.31 18.56 12.36
C LYS A 672 2.62 18.24 11.05
N HIS A 673 2.91 17.06 10.50
CA HIS A 673 2.42 16.64 9.20
C HIS A 673 1.69 15.28 9.30
N PRO A 674 0.48 15.22 9.88
CA PRO A 674 -0.31 13.99 9.88
C PRO A 674 -0.67 13.58 8.45
N THR A 675 -0.31 12.34 8.09
CA THR A 675 -0.59 11.77 6.78
C THR A 675 -2.04 11.33 6.67
N ARG A 676 -2.56 11.28 5.44
CA ARG A 676 -3.90 10.81 5.11
C ARG A 676 -3.83 9.55 4.24
N SER A 677 -4.68 8.60 4.53
CA SER A 677 -4.95 7.42 3.69
C SER A 677 -6.43 7.37 3.33
N VAL A 678 -6.83 6.38 2.56
CA VAL A 678 -8.27 6.15 2.24
C VAL A 678 -9.14 5.87 3.47
N THR A 679 -8.54 5.49 4.60
CA THR A 679 -9.27 5.13 5.83
C THR A 679 -9.27 6.21 6.90
N GLY A 680 -8.52 7.30 6.73
CA GLY A 680 -8.51 8.39 7.71
C GLY A 680 -7.20 9.18 7.73
N VAL A 681 -7.06 10.00 8.77
CA VAL A 681 -5.90 10.87 9.02
C VAL A 681 -5.15 10.33 10.23
N LEU A 682 -3.81 10.37 10.19
CA LEU A 682 -2.97 10.03 11.33
C LEU A 682 -3.31 10.92 12.53
N ASP A 683 -3.39 10.33 13.71
CA ASP A 683 -3.56 11.11 14.93
C ASP A 683 -2.43 12.13 15.08
N LEU A 684 -2.80 13.38 15.43
CA LEU A 684 -1.84 14.47 15.57
C LEU A 684 -0.79 14.20 16.66
N GLY A 685 -1.12 13.38 17.66
CA GLY A 685 -0.18 12.91 18.69
C GLY A 685 0.90 11.99 18.13
N ALA A 686 0.57 11.21 17.09
CA ALA A 686 1.51 10.28 16.45
C ALA A 686 2.41 10.95 15.38
N ALA A 687 2.07 12.17 14.92
CA ALA A 687 2.90 12.93 13.99
C ALA A 687 4.08 13.57 14.72
N THR A 688 5.28 13.44 14.16
CA THR A 688 6.51 14.03 14.71
C THR A 688 6.51 15.55 14.55
N ALA A 689 6.87 16.28 15.60
CA ALA A 689 7.00 17.74 15.51
C ALA A 689 8.33 18.14 14.89
N ARG A 690 8.30 19.15 14.00
CA ARG A 690 9.48 19.79 13.39
C ARG A 690 9.59 21.22 13.88
N ASP A 691 10.75 21.61 14.37
CA ASP A 691 11.02 22.96 14.87
C ASP A 691 11.45 23.88 13.71
N LEU A 692 10.90 25.08 13.67
CA LEU A 692 11.33 26.15 12.77
C LEU A 692 11.39 27.46 13.57
N THR A 693 12.52 28.16 13.50
CA THR A 693 12.66 29.51 14.06
C THR A 693 12.93 30.50 12.93
N PHE A 694 12.12 31.52 12.82
CA PHE A 694 12.24 32.56 11.79
C PHE A 694 13.36 33.53 12.13
N ASN A 695 14.59 33.14 11.92
CA ASN A 695 15.80 33.93 12.20
C ASN A 695 16.65 34.20 10.96
N GLN A 696 16.31 33.65 9.82
CA GLN A 696 17.00 33.89 8.56
C GLN A 696 16.43 35.12 7.83
N ASN A 697 15.17 35.46 8.07
CA ASN A 697 14.44 36.55 7.38
C ASN A 697 14.60 36.43 5.85
N ARG A 698 14.46 35.21 5.34
CA ARG A 698 14.82 34.83 3.97
C ARG A 698 14.08 35.64 2.92
N SER A 699 12.83 35.96 3.15
CA SER A 699 12.00 36.78 2.28
C SER A 699 12.44 38.25 2.20
N GLU A 700 13.10 38.77 3.25
CA GLU A 700 13.57 40.14 3.33
C GLU A 700 14.97 40.36 2.76
N ARG A 701 15.79 39.30 2.67
CA ARG A 701 17.16 39.40 2.18
C ARG A 701 17.21 39.76 0.70
N PRO A 702 18.16 40.65 0.29
CA PRO A 702 18.39 40.91 -1.12
C PRO A 702 18.87 39.63 -1.80
N TYR A 703 18.53 39.42 -3.07
CA TYR A 703 19.11 38.36 -3.85
C TYR A 703 20.62 38.56 -4.02
N PRO A 704 21.41 37.48 -4.03
CA PRO A 704 22.84 37.58 -4.29
C PRO A 704 23.08 38.09 -5.71
N PRO A 705 24.20 38.87 -5.97
CA PRO A 705 24.55 39.27 -7.32
C PRO A 705 24.80 38.05 -8.19
N ALA A 706 24.34 38.07 -9.43
CA ALA A 706 24.48 36.93 -10.35
C ALA A 706 25.73 37.03 -11.20
N ASP A 707 26.10 35.90 -11.84
CA ASP A 707 27.13 35.79 -12.86
C ASP A 707 28.45 36.48 -12.46
N PHE A 708 28.96 36.15 -11.27
CA PHE A 708 30.22 36.71 -10.79
C PHE A 708 31.38 36.15 -11.57
N GLN A 709 32.08 37.00 -12.31
CA GLN A 709 33.21 36.66 -13.16
C GLN A 709 34.48 37.40 -12.73
N ILE A 710 35.61 36.77 -12.96
CA ILE A 710 36.95 37.29 -12.76
C ILE A 710 37.66 37.24 -14.10
N ASN A 711 38.03 38.43 -14.64
CA ASN A 711 38.61 38.60 -15.96
C ASN A 711 37.82 37.90 -17.10
N GLY A 712 36.48 37.99 -17.00
CA GLY A 712 35.56 37.45 -17.99
C GLY A 712 35.31 35.94 -17.89
N SER A 713 35.83 35.26 -16.84
CA SER A 713 35.58 33.81 -16.58
C SER A 713 34.83 33.62 -15.27
N ALA A 714 33.83 32.73 -15.29
CA ALA A 714 33.14 32.33 -14.08
C ALA A 714 34.02 31.53 -13.12
N ASN A 715 34.91 30.69 -13.63
CA ASN A 715 35.76 29.81 -12.83
C ASN A 715 37.20 29.78 -13.39
N PRO A 716 37.98 30.89 -13.32
CA PRO A 716 39.36 30.88 -13.80
C PRO A 716 40.24 30.03 -12.89
N SER A 717 41.07 29.19 -13.45
CA SER A 717 42.00 28.34 -12.71
C SER A 717 43.21 29.14 -12.16
N GLY A 718 43.55 30.24 -12.82
CA GLY A 718 44.62 31.14 -12.40
C GLY A 718 44.56 32.44 -13.16
N VAL A 719 44.97 33.52 -12.49
CA VAL A 719 44.96 34.89 -13.05
C VAL A 719 46.26 35.60 -12.75
N ALA A 720 46.81 36.27 -13.76
CA ALA A 720 47.95 37.19 -13.65
C ALA A 720 47.48 38.63 -13.73
N GLY A 721 48.25 39.55 -13.17
CA GLY A 721 47.97 41.01 -13.23
C GLY A 721 46.71 41.44 -12.47
N ASP A 722 46.06 42.47 -12.96
CA ASP A 722 44.88 43.05 -12.34
C ASP A 722 43.67 42.14 -12.41
N LEU A 723 42.83 42.20 -11.41
CA LEU A 723 41.56 41.47 -11.35
C LEU A 723 40.42 42.40 -11.73
N ASN A 724 39.80 42.15 -12.86
CA ASN A 724 38.57 42.81 -13.28
C ASN A 724 37.39 41.95 -12.89
N LEU A 725 36.69 42.36 -11.84
CA LEU A 725 35.55 41.67 -11.26
C LEU A 725 34.28 42.22 -11.87
N THR A 726 33.39 41.34 -12.33
CA THR A 726 32.10 41.74 -12.89
C THR A 726 30.99 40.83 -12.35
N TRP A 727 29.80 41.39 -12.19
CA TRP A 727 28.62 40.68 -11.77
C TRP A 727 27.36 41.30 -12.35
N LYS A 728 26.17 40.71 -12.08
CA LYS A 728 24.91 41.28 -12.53
C LYS A 728 24.02 41.60 -11.36
N HIS A 729 23.23 42.68 -11.49
CA HIS A 729 22.20 43.00 -10.52
C HIS A 729 21.12 41.94 -10.46
N ARG A 730 20.53 41.74 -9.27
CA ARG A 730 19.31 40.99 -9.03
C ARG A 730 18.41 41.80 -8.11
N ASP A 731 17.14 41.80 -8.47
CA ASP A 731 16.11 42.53 -7.71
C ASP A 731 14.94 41.56 -7.50
N ARG A 732 14.75 41.07 -6.27
CA ARG A 732 13.68 40.12 -5.91
C ARG A 732 12.29 40.68 -6.19
N THR A 733 12.12 42.03 -6.14
CA THR A 733 10.83 42.70 -6.32
C THR A 733 10.47 42.96 -7.78
N GLN A 734 11.46 43.03 -8.66
CA GLN A 734 11.30 43.21 -10.10
C GLN A 734 11.54 41.93 -10.93
N GLN A 735 11.92 40.86 -10.31
CA GLN A 735 12.14 39.56 -10.95
C GLN A 735 10.91 38.65 -10.78
N PRO A 736 9.92 38.71 -11.69
CA PRO A 736 8.68 37.89 -11.56
C PRO A 736 8.89 36.42 -11.91
N GLU A 737 9.98 36.11 -12.61
CA GLU A 737 10.30 34.78 -13.17
C GLU A 737 11.55 34.16 -12.52
N VAL A 738 11.66 32.85 -12.57
CA VAL A 738 12.93 32.15 -12.33
C VAL A 738 13.86 32.37 -13.51
N ILE A 739 15.05 32.89 -13.26
CA ILE A 739 16.03 33.21 -14.31
C ILE A 739 17.39 32.58 -14.02
N GLN A 740 18.12 32.26 -15.08
CA GLN A 740 19.49 31.76 -15.00
C GLN A 740 20.48 32.86 -14.55
N GLN A 741 21.59 32.46 -13.97
CA GLN A 741 22.68 33.34 -13.54
C GLN A 741 23.18 34.29 -14.67
N THR A 742 23.22 33.77 -15.90
CA THR A 742 23.76 34.44 -17.06
C THR A 742 22.82 35.45 -17.71
N VAL A 743 21.55 35.49 -17.30
CA VAL A 743 20.58 36.48 -17.82
C VAL A 743 21.03 37.93 -17.47
N ALA A 744 20.64 38.90 -18.28
CA ALA A 744 20.97 40.31 -18.08
C ALA A 744 20.57 40.82 -16.70
N SER A 745 21.17 41.94 -16.26
CA SER A 745 20.88 42.57 -14.98
C SER A 745 19.40 42.87 -14.82
N VAL A 746 18.85 42.58 -13.63
CA VAL A 746 17.52 42.96 -13.18
C VAL A 746 17.67 43.84 -11.95
N GLY A 747 17.23 45.07 -12.02
CA GLY A 747 17.43 46.03 -10.96
C GLY A 747 18.65 46.91 -11.15
N PRO A 748 19.24 47.46 -10.08
CA PRO A 748 19.34 46.96 -8.69
C PRO A 748 18.08 47.18 -7.87
N GLU A 749 17.83 46.29 -6.88
CA GLU A 749 16.82 46.50 -5.85
C GLU A 749 17.14 47.81 -5.07
N THR A 750 16.09 48.52 -4.69
CA THR A 750 16.24 49.81 -3.97
C THR A 750 17.07 49.63 -2.69
N SER A 751 18.08 50.51 -2.51
CA SER A 751 19.01 50.52 -1.35
C SER A 751 19.92 49.30 -1.27
N VAL A 752 20.03 48.48 -2.31
CA VAL A 752 21.01 47.40 -2.37
C VAL A 752 22.38 47.93 -2.80
N THR A 753 23.40 47.51 -2.09
CA THR A 753 24.80 47.74 -2.38
C THR A 753 25.54 46.40 -2.35
N TYR A 754 26.77 46.39 -2.87
CA TYR A 754 27.59 45.18 -2.85
C TYR A 754 28.81 45.35 -1.97
N THR A 755 29.22 44.25 -1.33
CA THR A 755 30.46 44.20 -0.51
C THR A 755 31.36 43.13 -1.09
N LEU A 756 32.62 43.50 -1.38
CA LEU A 756 33.71 42.60 -1.75
C LEU A 756 34.67 42.43 -0.58
N ARG A 757 35.14 41.21 -0.36
CA ARG A 757 36.22 40.92 0.59
C ARG A 757 37.29 40.06 -0.09
N PHE A 758 38.54 40.43 0.15
CA PHE A 758 39.69 39.72 -0.41
C PHE A 758 40.50 39.12 0.72
N TYR A 759 40.91 37.85 0.58
CA TYR A 759 41.68 37.13 1.54
C TYR A 759 42.91 36.48 0.90
N ASN A 760 44.07 36.48 1.57
CA ASN A 760 45.26 35.84 1.06
C ASN A 760 45.24 34.29 1.22
N ALA A 761 46.28 33.62 0.77
CA ALA A 761 46.44 32.19 0.85
C ALA A 761 46.32 31.61 2.31
N ALA A 762 46.68 32.42 3.32
CA ALA A 762 46.51 32.08 4.72
C ALA A 762 45.11 32.39 5.27
N ASN A 763 44.16 32.75 4.42
CA ASN A 763 42.80 33.13 4.76
C ASN A 763 42.70 34.42 5.62
N SER A 764 43.74 35.26 5.59
CA SER A 764 43.73 36.54 6.30
C SER A 764 43.05 37.60 5.40
N LEU A 765 42.18 38.42 6.02
CA LEU A 765 41.46 39.48 5.29
C LEU A 765 42.46 40.58 4.85
N LEU A 766 42.55 40.84 3.55
CA LEU A 766 43.40 41.86 2.96
C LEU A 766 42.61 43.19 2.81
N ARG A 767 41.44 43.13 2.24
CA ARG A 767 40.63 44.29 1.94
C ARG A 767 39.14 44.02 2.04
N THR A 768 38.37 45.00 2.51
CA THR A 768 36.91 45.04 2.40
C THR A 768 36.53 46.30 1.63
N VAL A 769 35.70 46.14 0.58
CA VAL A 769 35.12 47.23 -0.19
C VAL A 769 33.61 47.16 -0.04
N THR A 770 33.02 48.18 0.58
CA THR A 770 31.58 48.27 0.86
C THR A 770 30.90 49.35 0.07
N GLY A 771 29.57 49.31 -0.04
CA GLY A 771 28.78 50.36 -0.65
C GLY A 771 28.89 50.43 -2.17
N LEU A 772 29.33 49.39 -2.83
CA LEU A 772 29.39 49.36 -4.30
C LEU A 772 27.98 49.35 -4.89
N THR A 773 27.70 50.29 -5.81
CA THR A 773 26.40 50.38 -6.49
C THR A 773 26.50 49.91 -7.94
N GLY A 774 27.69 49.79 -8.50
CA GLY A 774 27.94 49.29 -9.85
C GLY A 774 28.06 47.75 -9.87
N THR A 775 28.30 47.25 -11.07
CA THR A 775 28.46 45.80 -11.34
C THR A 775 29.89 45.43 -11.69
N THR A 776 30.85 46.30 -11.44
CA THR A 776 32.26 46.09 -11.77
C THR A 776 33.16 46.60 -10.66
N TYR A 777 34.29 45.98 -10.47
CA TYR A 777 35.34 46.46 -9.57
C TYR A 777 36.70 45.95 -10.08
N GLN A 778 37.70 46.82 -10.12
CA GLN A 778 39.07 46.45 -10.43
C GLN A 778 39.90 46.36 -9.15
N TYR A 779 40.50 45.25 -8.86
CA TYR A 779 41.48 45.06 -7.82
C TYR A 779 42.87 44.93 -8.51
N SER A 780 43.65 46.01 -8.51
CA SER A 780 44.94 46.02 -9.20
C SER A 780 45.98 45.17 -8.49
N ALA A 781 46.88 44.60 -9.24
CA ALA A 781 47.99 43.80 -8.71
C ALA A 781 48.84 44.62 -7.72
N ALA A 782 49.01 45.93 -8.00
CA ALA A 782 49.76 46.86 -7.11
C ALA A 782 49.04 47.03 -5.77
N GLN A 783 47.71 47.17 -5.80
CA GLN A 783 46.90 47.27 -4.58
C GLN A 783 46.93 45.97 -3.77
N GLU A 784 46.83 44.84 -4.42
CA GLU A 784 46.93 43.52 -3.78
C GLU A 784 48.27 43.35 -3.10
N TYR A 785 49.36 43.76 -3.76
CA TYR A 785 50.71 43.67 -3.14
C TYR A 785 50.79 44.55 -1.87
N ILE A 786 50.33 45.77 -1.90
CA ILE A 786 50.25 46.67 -0.74
C ILE A 786 49.42 46.07 0.39
N ASP A 787 48.21 45.59 0.06
CA ASP A 787 47.30 45.01 1.05
C ASP A 787 47.85 43.72 1.69
N ASN A 788 48.67 42.96 1.00
CA ASN A 788 49.36 41.80 1.53
C ASN A 788 50.76 42.12 2.14
N SER A 789 50.90 43.31 2.70
CA SER A 789 52.11 43.79 3.37
C SER A 789 53.37 43.72 2.48
N ASN A 790 53.23 44.13 1.23
CA ASN A 790 54.26 44.11 0.18
C ASN A 790 54.78 42.69 -0.11
N ALA A 791 53.91 41.73 -0.11
CA ALA A 791 54.23 40.35 -0.46
C ALA A 791 53.29 39.85 -1.56
N THR A 792 53.78 38.96 -2.43
CA THR A 792 52.95 38.30 -3.46
C THR A 792 52.05 37.22 -2.85
N ASN A 793 50.85 37.06 -3.38
CA ASN A 793 49.96 35.95 -3.06
C ASN A 793 50.14 34.80 -4.03
N SER A 794 50.10 33.56 -3.53
CA SER A 794 50.04 32.36 -4.35
C SER A 794 48.56 32.06 -4.75
N SER A 795 47.60 32.43 -3.89
CA SER A 795 46.19 32.35 -4.19
C SER A 795 45.40 33.47 -3.49
N LEU A 796 44.30 33.82 -4.03
CA LEU A 796 43.38 34.84 -3.48
C LEU A 796 41.97 34.28 -3.40
N ARG A 797 41.33 34.41 -2.24
CA ARG A 797 39.93 34.09 -2.02
C ARG A 797 39.11 35.38 -2.04
N ILE A 798 38.08 35.45 -2.85
CA ILE A 798 37.23 36.61 -3.08
C ILE A 798 35.79 36.29 -2.72
N GLU A 799 35.21 37.05 -1.82
CA GLU A 799 33.79 37.02 -1.48
C GLU A 799 33.06 38.20 -2.06
N LEU A 800 31.84 37.95 -2.57
CA LEU A 800 30.92 39.01 -3.04
C LEU A 800 29.52 38.73 -2.53
N GLU A 801 28.91 39.73 -1.89
CA GLU A 801 27.56 39.67 -1.36
C GLU A 801 26.75 40.93 -1.65
N ALA A 802 25.44 40.82 -1.67
CA ALA A 802 24.53 41.96 -1.70
C ALA A 802 24.14 42.34 -0.27
N VAL A 803 23.98 43.66 -0.02
CA VAL A 803 23.64 44.24 1.29
C VAL A 803 22.50 45.20 1.12
N ARG A 804 21.42 45.04 1.94
CA ARG A 804 20.29 45.95 2.02
C ARG A 804 19.98 46.28 3.48
N GLY A 805 20.37 47.46 3.94
CA GLY A 805 20.24 47.82 5.37
C GLY A 805 21.04 46.88 6.26
N SER A 806 20.38 46.19 7.18
CA SER A 806 20.98 45.17 8.04
C SER A 806 21.05 43.79 7.41
N PHE A 807 20.38 43.55 6.30
CA PHE A 807 20.30 42.24 5.65
C PHE A 807 21.41 42.09 4.61
N VAL A 808 22.03 40.91 4.63
CA VAL A 808 22.95 40.44 3.59
C VAL A 808 22.28 39.33 2.80
N SER A 809 22.64 39.11 1.54
CA SER A 809 22.12 37.98 0.76
C SER A 809 22.32 36.65 1.46
N LEU A 810 21.40 35.71 1.25
CA LEU A 810 21.43 34.39 1.90
C LEU A 810 22.72 33.65 1.60
N HIS A 811 23.11 33.65 0.32
CA HIS A 811 24.39 33.12 -0.12
C HIS A 811 25.28 34.25 -0.58
N LYS A 812 26.60 34.04 -0.49
CA LYS A 812 27.64 34.93 -1.05
C LYS A 812 28.54 34.13 -1.99
N TRP A 813 29.03 34.79 -3.03
CA TRP A 813 30.06 34.19 -3.83
C TRP A 813 31.33 34.00 -3.01
N ASN A 814 31.99 32.88 -3.19
CA ASN A 814 33.25 32.55 -2.54
C ASN A 814 34.12 31.80 -3.55
N LYS A 815 34.99 32.56 -4.21
CA LYS A 815 35.86 32.04 -5.29
C LYS A 815 37.32 32.14 -4.89
N THR A 816 38.05 31.05 -5.06
CA THR A 816 39.47 30.98 -4.84
C THR A 816 40.19 30.82 -6.17
N ILE A 817 41.14 31.67 -6.47
CA ILE A 817 41.95 31.64 -7.71
C ILE A 817 43.44 31.54 -7.37
N SER A 818 44.17 30.85 -8.19
CA SER A 818 45.64 30.89 -8.14
C SER A 818 46.16 32.20 -8.75
N ARG A 819 47.16 32.81 -8.10
CA ARG A 819 47.82 34.02 -8.64
C ARG A 819 49.06 33.65 -9.42
N LEU A 820 49.06 33.97 -10.72
CA LEU A 820 50.11 33.58 -11.62
C LEU A 820 51.02 34.79 -11.92
N GLY A 821 52.35 34.66 -11.84
CA GLY A 821 53.33 35.58 -12.42
C GLY A 821 53.47 36.96 -11.73
N LEU A 822 53.00 37.15 -10.47
CA LEU A 822 53.17 38.45 -9.78
C LEU A 822 54.60 38.67 -9.28
N GLY A 823 55.49 37.68 -9.38
CA GLY A 823 56.83 37.79 -8.81
C GLY A 823 57.89 38.63 -9.57
N TYR A 824 57.62 39.03 -10.82
CA TYR A 824 58.67 39.68 -11.63
C TYR A 824 58.27 41.11 -12.10
N SER A 825 57.05 41.47 -12.23
CA SER A 825 56.66 42.77 -12.78
C SER A 825 56.50 43.87 -11.74
N ILE A 826 56.15 43.57 -10.51
CA ILE A 826 55.93 44.57 -9.43
C ILE A 826 57.30 44.99 -8.80
N ALA A 827 58.26 44.08 -8.69
CA ALA A 827 59.57 44.43 -8.18
C ALA A 827 60.39 45.34 -9.09
N TYR A 828 60.11 45.36 -10.43
CA TYR A 828 60.85 46.20 -11.39
C TYR A 828 60.33 47.61 -11.47
N ASP A 829 59.09 47.87 -11.12
CA ASP A 829 58.48 49.22 -11.19
C ASP A 829 58.71 50.07 -9.89
N GLN A 830 59.16 49.45 -8.82
CA GLN A 830 59.41 50.18 -7.54
C GLN A 830 60.86 50.64 -7.37
N ASP A 831 61.80 50.13 -8.17
CA ASP A 831 63.20 50.55 -8.09
C ASP A 831 63.56 51.82 -8.97
N TYR A 832 62.57 52.46 -9.61
CA TYR A 832 62.76 53.65 -10.44
C TYR A 832 61.85 54.84 -10.10
N PHE A 833 61.53 55.04 -8.80
CA PHE A 833 60.98 56.28 -8.32
C PHE A 833 61.59 56.69 -6.97
#